data_1bbc85345a9ddc89e585557fd6db6862
#
_entry.id   1bbc85345a9ddc89e585557fd6db6862
#
_cell.length_a   1.000
_cell.length_b   1.000
_cell.length_c   1.000
_cell.angle_alpha   90.00
_cell.angle_beta   90.00
_cell.angle_gamma   90.00
#
_symmetry.space_group_name_H-M   'P 1'
#
loop_
_entity.id
_entity.type
_entity.pdbx_description
1 polymer ?
#
loop_
_entity_poly.entity_id
_entity_poly.type
_entity_poly.pdbx_seq_one_letter_code
_entity_poly.pdbx_strand_id
1 'polypeptide(L)'
;MKKKIFLSLAIAATAAIPCHAQTDSTREATLQLKEVTISTTRIPEVKSNAAATVTIIDQKQIAEMSKVAPDMSHLLGLLTPGMALSSNTTSSRSQSLRGRSALILIDGIPQSTPLRSTDRDIRTIDVSAIDHIEIVKGSTALYGNGAIGGLINIITKKNAAHRAIGGQTTLSGSTYNFFRQGKGQGYRINQQLYGAVGNLDYLVNGTFGRTGSSVDGDGQFISPRYGLGDTYTTNALVKLSYAFSPKNRIELMYNFYRSLQDTRLVPSGGKYLKQPAIGIVGDRDPLAVDEGTRYNHNAYLKFTSHDLFAHTDFETAVYGSSLYTIFDFRKANPAQPRWEETSGQSAVKDRKFGFRTQFSTRLIFSDNAFTHLVYGYDYLFDKTAQPLVDGRYWMPWLTSNNHAPFLQTKTTLWQWFNIKLGGRYDFINVSVPDYDVLRNKLSAPQVHVKGGSLRYNNLSFNIGLSYNRYPVFQPFVAFSQGFSIFDLGRTLRAAKADVLEKISTEPVKTDNYEIGAYSNINNWLQINGSFFYTYSKLGSDLKIENGFWVVNRTPQKVYGIELSADAQILSNLKAGANLSWFEGKLKSASGDWDTYMSNISIPAAKLAMYVNYAPVKNTYLNLQYIHTGKRDRFAPNAAGTYNEGEGKVNRINLLNLTAGVRLKAWDLSLAVSNLLNYTYYTPSSMLMARNAEYAHADGRNITFTASFRY
;
A
#
# COMPACT_ATOMS: atom_id res chain seq x y z
N MET A 1 48.50 -0.95 -27.52
CA MET A 1 48.79 0.42 -27.04
C MET A 1 47.71 0.86 -26.06
N LYS A 2 48.09 0.99 -24.78
CA LYS A 2 47.20 1.35 -23.67
C LYS A 2 47.09 2.87 -23.62
N LYS A 3 45.87 3.42 -23.65
CA LYS A 3 45.63 4.82 -23.23
C LYS A 3 44.81 4.79 -21.94
N LYS A 4 45.50 5.17 -20.83
CA LYS A 4 44.90 5.51 -19.54
C LYS A 4 44.34 6.93 -19.67
N ILE A 5 43.05 7.12 -19.32
CA ILE A 5 42.49 8.44 -19.10
C ILE A 5 42.33 8.59 -17.59
N PHE A 6 43.16 9.44 -17.01
CA PHE A 6 43.01 9.95 -15.63
C PHE A 6 41.99 11.09 -15.65
N LEU A 7 40.90 10.94 -14.88
CA LEU A 7 40.01 12.05 -14.61
C LEU A 7 40.43 12.69 -13.28
N SER A 8 41.12 13.81 -13.36
CA SER A 8 41.51 14.60 -12.20
C SER A 8 40.34 15.45 -11.73
N LEU A 9 39.90 15.22 -10.51
CA LEU A 9 38.89 16.05 -9.83
C LEU A 9 39.62 17.27 -9.24
N ALA A 10 39.50 18.44 -9.87
CA ALA A 10 40.05 19.69 -9.36
C ALA A 10 39.11 20.21 -8.24
N ILE A 11 39.61 20.25 -7.02
CA ILE A 11 39.07 20.96 -5.87
C ILE A 11 39.46 22.42 -6.01
N ALA A 12 38.50 23.29 -6.37
CA ALA A 12 38.71 24.74 -6.26
C ALA A 12 38.31 25.21 -4.86
N ALA A 13 39.28 25.61 -4.08
CA ALA A 13 39.14 26.24 -2.78
C ALA A 13 39.08 27.77 -2.94
N THR A 14 38.28 28.37 -2.04
CA THR A 14 38.37 29.73 -1.49
C THR A 14 37.89 30.93 -2.29
N ALA A 15 36.79 31.51 -1.76
CA ALA A 15 36.72 32.95 -1.53
C ALA A 15 35.92 33.18 -0.24
N ALA A 16 36.58 33.59 0.83
CA ALA A 16 35.97 34.01 2.08
C ALA A 16 35.36 35.40 1.90
N ILE A 17 34.04 35.50 2.04
CA ILE A 17 33.34 36.77 2.20
C ILE A 17 32.82 36.80 3.66
N PRO A 18 33.17 37.80 4.48
CA PRO A 18 32.64 37.91 5.83
C PRO A 18 31.15 38.29 5.79
N CYS A 19 30.29 37.34 6.11
CA CYS A 19 28.89 37.62 6.32
C CYS A 19 28.64 37.85 7.82
N HIS A 20 28.21 39.05 8.21
CA HIS A 20 27.81 39.37 9.57
C HIS A 20 26.63 38.47 9.95
N ALA A 21 26.86 37.59 10.90
CA ALA A 21 25.83 36.77 11.49
C ALA A 21 24.98 37.65 12.43
N GLN A 22 23.76 37.93 12.04
CA GLN A 22 22.70 38.31 12.99
C GLN A 22 22.44 37.04 13.83
N THR A 23 22.70 37.17 15.13
CA THR A 23 22.35 36.18 16.15
C THR A 23 20.84 36.17 16.33
N ASP A 24 20.18 35.34 15.54
CA ASP A 24 18.81 34.96 15.82
C ASP A 24 18.86 33.91 16.94
N SER A 25 18.32 34.27 18.10
CA SER A 25 18.21 33.42 19.28
C SER A 25 17.24 32.28 18.95
N THR A 26 17.70 31.25 18.32
CA THR A 26 16.98 30.00 18.20
C THR A 26 16.85 29.38 19.58
N ARG A 27 15.67 29.52 20.19
CA ARG A 27 15.20 28.62 21.24
C ARG A 27 15.60 27.21 20.83
N GLU A 28 16.36 26.52 21.65
CA GLU A 28 16.53 25.08 21.59
C GLU A 28 15.15 24.46 21.55
N ALA A 29 14.71 24.09 20.36
CA ALA A 29 13.51 23.29 20.21
C ALA A 29 13.86 21.94 20.84
N THR A 30 13.43 21.73 22.06
CA THR A 30 13.39 20.41 22.69
C THR A 30 12.75 19.49 21.66
N LEU A 31 13.53 18.55 21.13
CA LEU A 31 13.12 17.54 20.16
C LEU A 31 12.13 16.58 20.82
N GLN A 32 10.89 17.03 20.92
CA GLN A 32 9.78 16.20 21.33
C GLN A 32 9.36 15.37 20.12
N LEU A 33 9.25 14.07 20.30
CA LEU A 33 8.55 13.19 19.36
C LEU A 33 7.11 13.70 19.28
N LYS A 34 6.76 14.37 18.15
CA LYS A 34 5.45 15.01 17.98
C LYS A 34 4.36 13.96 18.02
N GLU A 35 3.34 14.23 18.81
CA GLU A 35 2.11 13.48 18.81
C GLU A 35 1.39 13.67 17.46
N VAL A 36 1.11 12.59 16.75
CA VAL A 36 0.56 12.64 15.39
C VAL A 36 -0.94 12.38 15.44
N THR A 37 -1.70 13.30 14.83
CA THR A 37 -3.14 13.16 14.66
C THR A 37 -3.45 12.26 13.48
N ILE A 38 -4.39 11.33 13.65
CA ILE A 38 -4.93 10.44 12.62
C ILE A 38 -6.32 10.90 12.18
N SER A 39 -6.56 10.83 10.89
CA SER A 39 -7.84 11.18 10.26
C SER A 39 -8.68 9.97 9.86
N THR A 40 -8.06 8.81 9.73
CA THR A 40 -8.67 7.54 9.30
C THR A 40 -9.70 6.95 10.25
N THR A 41 -9.88 7.52 11.43
CA THR A 41 -10.92 7.09 12.37
C THR A 41 -12.22 7.90 12.24
N ARG A 42 -12.35 8.74 11.21
CA ARG A 42 -13.44 9.72 10.96
C ARG A 42 -13.57 10.80 12.03
N ILE A 43 -13.01 10.61 13.21
CA ILE A 43 -12.81 11.62 14.24
C ILE A 43 -11.31 11.88 14.27
N PRO A 44 -10.83 13.09 13.96
CA PRO A 44 -9.41 13.42 14.15
C PRO A 44 -9.02 13.18 15.61
N GLU A 45 -8.05 12.32 15.81
CA GLU A 45 -7.59 11.98 17.16
C GLU A 45 -6.09 11.73 17.19
N VAL A 46 -5.52 11.89 18.35
CA VAL A 46 -4.12 11.55 18.58
C VAL A 46 -3.96 10.04 18.55
N LYS A 47 -2.85 9.57 18.00
CA LYS A 47 -2.56 8.12 17.84
C LYS A 47 -2.73 7.33 19.14
N SER A 48 -2.31 7.87 20.27
CA SER A 48 -2.43 7.22 21.59
C SER A 48 -3.87 7.10 22.10
N ASN A 49 -4.80 7.90 21.55
CA ASN A 49 -6.22 7.86 21.90
C ASN A 49 -7.02 6.89 21.01
N ALA A 50 -6.42 6.40 19.95
CA ALA A 50 -7.06 5.42 19.08
C ALA A 50 -7.07 4.06 19.77
N ALA A 51 -8.24 3.50 20.05
CA ALA A 51 -8.36 2.13 20.53
C ALA A 51 -8.15 1.16 19.34
N ALA A 52 -6.96 1.20 18.73
CA ALA A 52 -6.56 0.35 17.59
C ALA A 52 -5.05 0.51 17.36
N THR A 53 -4.40 -0.49 16.78
CA THR A 53 -3.02 -0.33 16.31
C THR A 53 -2.98 0.50 15.04
N VAL A 54 -2.37 1.68 15.13
CA VAL A 54 -2.17 2.58 14.01
C VAL A 54 -0.68 2.77 13.73
N THR A 55 -0.27 2.59 12.47
CA THR A 55 1.06 2.94 11.98
C THR A 55 0.94 4.19 11.12
N ILE A 56 1.78 5.18 11.39
CA ILE A 56 1.90 6.39 10.58
C ILE A 56 3.29 6.39 9.97
N ILE A 57 3.33 6.52 8.65
CA ILE A 57 4.57 6.73 7.90
C ILE A 57 4.60 8.20 7.54
N ASP A 58 5.43 8.96 8.22
CA ASP A 58 5.47 10.41 8.07
C ASP A 58 6.21 10.86 6.79
N GLN A 59 6.08 12.15 6.46
CA GLN A 59 6.67 12.74 5.26
C GLN A 59 8.20 12.58 5.21
N LYS A 60 8.88 12.62 6.36
CA LYS A 60 10.33 12.45 6.45
C LYS A 60 10.72 11.01 6.12
N GLN A 61 10.02 10.03 6.69
CA GLN A 61 10.24 8.61 6.40
C GLN A 61 9.97 8.29 4.91
N ILE A 62 8.92 8.87 4.33
CA ILE A 62 8.62 8.73 2.89
C ILE A 62 9.74 9.33 2.06
N ALA A 63 10.18 10.54 2.37
CA ALA A 63 11.24 11.23 1.64
C ALA A 63 12.59 10.50 1.72
N GLU A 64 12.94 9.92 2.87
CA GLU A 64 14.15 9.13 3.05
C GLU A 64 14.08 7.78 2.31
N MET A 65 12.97 7.05 2.46
CA MET A 65 12.80 5.74 1.82
C MET A 65 12.60 5.82 0.30
N SER A 66 11.97 6.87 -0.21
CA SER A 66 11.81 7.05 -1.66
C SER A 66 13.14 7.22 -2.41
N LYS A 67 14.22 7.60 -1.71
CA LYS A 67 15.58 7.64 -2.26
C LYS A 67 16.19 6.24 -2.44
N VAL A 68 15.81 5.29 -1.57
CA VAL A 68 16.20 3.87 -1.64
C VAL A 68 15.31 3.11 -2.63
N ALA A 69 14.01 3.36 -2.56
CA ALA A 69 12.99 2.67 -3.37
C ALA A 69 11.79 3.59 -3.61
N PRO A 70 11.64 4.17 -4.82
CA PRO A 70 10.57 5.13 -5.14
C PRO A 70 9.22 4.47 -5.39
N ASP A 71 9.09 3.17 -5.22
CA ASP A 71 7.86 2.42 -5.39
C ASP A 71 7.10 2.24 -4.07
N MET A 72 5.78 2.45 -4.09
CA MET A 72 4.93 2.38 -2.91
C MET A 72 4.93 0.99 -2.25
N SER A 73 4.96 -0.09 -3.04
CA SER A 73 5.00 -1.47 -2.54
C SER A 73 6.29 -1.73 -1.74
N HIS A 74 7.44 -1.21 -2.20
CA HIS A 74 8.69 -1.27 -1.45
C HIS A 74 8.62 -0.46 -0.16
N LEU A 75 8.16 0.79 -0.24
CA LEU A 75 8.04 1.68 0.92
C LEU A 75 7.17 1.06 2.02
N LEU A 76 6.00 0.56 1.68
CA LEU A 76 5.11 -0.11 2.62
C LEU A 76 5.72 -1.39 3.19
N GLY A 77 6.35 -2.22 2.34
CA GLY A 77 7.03 -3.44 2.76
C GLY A 77 8.19 -3.20 3.73
N LEU A 78 8.92 -2.08 3.59
CA LEU A 78 10.03 -1.70 4.46
C LEU A 78 9.56 -1.09 5.79
N LEU A 79 8.54 -0.22 5.77
CA LEU A 79 8.15 0.60 6.91
C LEU A 79 6.96 0.07 7.71
N THR A 80 6.12 -0.80 7.13
CA THR A 80 4.93 -1.31 7.82
C THR A 80 5.23 -2.60 8.57
N PRO A 81 5.10 -2.63 9.92
CA PRO A 81 5.18 -3.88 10.67
C PRO A 81 4.15 -4.89 10.16
N GLY A 82 4.57 -6.15 9.96
CA GLY A 82 3.68 -7.22 9.54
C GLY A 82 3.34 -7.30 8.05
N MET A 83 3.72 -6.33 7.26
CA MET A 83 3.59 -6.42 5.81
C MET A 83 4.84 -7.09 5.20
N ALA A 84 4.64 -8.03 4.28
CA ALA A 84 5.74 -8.68 3.56
C ALA A 84 6.55 -7.66 2.73
N LEU A 85 7.80 -8.01 2.42
CA LEU A 85 8.61 -7.26 1.46
C LEU A 85 7.92 -7.22 0.09
N SER A 86 8.25 -6.20 -0.70
CA SER A 86 7.79 -6.11 -2.09
C SER A 86 8.11 -7.38 -2.87
N SER A 87 7.22 -7.75 -3.76
CA SER A 87 7.44 -8.86 -4.70
C SER A 87 8.50 -8.57 -5.75
N ASN A 88 8.99 -7.34 -5.88
CA ASN A 88 9.74 -6.81 -7.04
C ASN A 88 8.97 -6.93 -8.37
N THR A 89 7.66 -7.09 -8.27
CA THR A 89 6.75 -7.15 -9.43
C THR A 89 5.63 -6.14 -9.29
N THR A 90 4.83 -5.99 -10.32
CA THR A 90 3.64 -5.12 -10.30
C THR A 90 2.56 -5.60 -9.33
N SER A 91 2.64 -6.85 -8.85
CA SER A 91 1.65 -7.44 -7.93
C SER A 91 1.98 -7.18 -6.46
N SER A 92 1.00 -6.71 -5.70
CA SER A 92 1.07 -6.56 -4.24
C SER A 92 0.39 -7.70 -3.47
N ARG A 93 0.12 -8.82 -4.12
CA ARG A 93 -0.66 -9.94 -3.54
C ARG A 93 -0.12 -10.47 -2.20
N SER A 94 1.21 -10.53 -2.04
CA SER A 94 1.84 -10.98 -0.80
C SER A 94 1.84 -9.91 0.30
N GLN A 95 1.42 -8.68 0.01
CA GLN A 95 1.42 -7.57 0.95
C GLN A 95 0.06 -7.40 1.62
N SER A 96 -0.28 -8.34 2.48
CA SER A 96 -1.49 -8.32 3.31
C SER A 96 -1.28 -7.53 4.61
N LEU A 97 -2.37 -7.06 5.21
CA LEU A 97 -2.39 -6.61 6.60
C LEU A 97 -2.96 -7.74 7.47
N ARG A 98 -2.14 -8.24 8.40
CA ARG A 98 -2.53 -9.32 9.32
C ARG A 98 -3.15 -10.53 8.59
N GLY A 99 -2.58 -10.89 7.44
CA GLY A 99 -3.02 -12.03 6.62
C GLY A 99 -4.28 -11.81 5.78
N ARG A 100 -4.76 -10.57 5.65
CA ARG A 100 -5.96 -10.22 4.91
C ARG A 100 -5.73 -9.02 4.00
N SER A 101 -6.56 -8.87 2.97
CA SER A 101 -6.51 -7.71 2.07
C SER A 101 -6.85 -6.42 2.83
N ALA A 102 -6.10 -5.37 2.55
CA ALA A 102 -6.36 -4.03 3.05
C ALA A 102 -7.20 -3.21 2.06
N LEU A 103 -8.03 -2.32 2.58
CA LEU A 103 -8.66 -1.28 1.78
C LEU A 103 -7.68 -0.13 1.56
N ILE A 104 -7.39 0.20 0.31
CA ILE A 104 -6.51 1.31 -0.05
C ILE A 104 -7.33 2.55 -0.35
N LEU A 105 -6.96 3.67 0.28
CA LEU A 105 -7.62 4.96 0.11
C LEU A 105 -6.59 6.03 -0.30
N ILE A 106 -7.04 7.03 -1.07
CA ILE A 106 -6.34 8.30 -1.28
C ILE A 106 -7.23 9.41 -0.71
N ASP A 107 -6.76 10.16 0.28
CA ASP A 107 -7.53 11.19 1.00
C ASP A 107 -8.93 10.67 1.45
N GLY A 108 -8.99 9.40 1.88
CA GLY A 108 -10.22 8.73 2.29
C GLY A 108 -11.06 8.15 1.15
N ILE A 109 -10.68 8.28 -0.13
CA ILE A 109 -11.44 7.78 -1.30
C ILE A 109 -10.94 6.39 -1.70
N PRO A 110 -11.82 5.38 -1.83
CA PRO A 110 -11.45 4.00 -2.14
C PRO A 110 -10.77 3.84 -3.50
N GLN A 111 -9.59 3.20 -3.51
CA GLN A 111 -8.85 2.78 -4.70
C GLN A 111 -9.05 1.30 -5.00
N SER A 112 -9.23 0.49 -3.95
CA SER A 112 -9.43 -0.95 -4.09
C SER A 112 -10.71 -1.29 -4.84
N THR A 113 -10.67 -2.42 -5.57
CA THR A 113 -11.77 -2.95 -6.37
C THR A 113 -12.24 -4.30 -5.78
N PRO A 114 -13.13 -4.29 -4.74
CA PRO A 114 -13.57 -5.54 -4.10
C PRO A 114 -14.30 -6.50 -5.06
N LEU A 115 -14.91 -5.99 -6.12
CA LEU A 115 -15.54 -6.80 -7.16
C LEU A 115 -14.50 -7.64 -7.94
N ARG A 116 -13.30 -7.08 -8.17
CA ARG A 116 -12.19 -7.75 -8.83
C ARG A 116 -10.86 -7.15 -8.40
N SER A 117 -10.21 -7.77 -7.43
CA SER A 117 -8.91 -7.30 -6.95
C SER A 117 -7.87 -7.28 -8.08
N THR A 118 -7.21 -6.13 -8.24
CA THR A 118 -6.15 -5.96 -9.25
C THR A 118 -4.80 -6.44 -8.74
N ASP A 119 -4.64 -6.59 -7.42
CA ASP A 119 -3.34 -6.78 -6.76
C ASP A 119 -2.35 -5.63 -7.07
N ARG A 120 -2.87 -4.44 -7.47
CA ARG A 120 -2.09 -3.24 -7.84
C ARG A 120 -2.61 -1.95 -7.20
N ASP A 121 -3.52 -2.08 -6.25
CA ASP A 121 -4.25 -0.97 -5.62
C ASP A 121 -3.33 0.02 -4.91
N ILE A 122 -2.17 -0.42 -4.41
CA ILE A 122 -1.14 0.43 -3.80
C ILE A 122 -0.33 1.23 -4.83
N ARG A 123 -0.44 0.94 -6.13
CA ARG A 123 0.32 1.58 -7.21
C ARG A 123 -0.58 2.51 -8.02
N THR A 124 -1.22 3.44 -7.34
CA THR A 124 -2.23 4.36 -7.90
C THR A 124 -1.84 5.83 -7.77
N ILE A 125 -0.74 6.11 -7.06
CA ILE A 125 -0.18 7.44 -6.85
C ILE A 125 1.34 7.34 -6.67
N ASP A 126 2.05 8.38 -7.05
CA ASP A 126 3.48 8.48 -6.85
C ASP A 126 3.85 8.96 -5.44
N VAL A 127 4.93 8.41 -4.87
CA VAL A 127 5.40 8.74 -3.51
C VAL A 127 5.71 10.22 -3.31
N SER A 128 6.09 10.95 -4.37
CA SER A 128 6.37 12.39 -4.29
C SER A 128 5.14 13.25 -4.02
N ALA A 129 3.95 12.73 -4.32
CA ALA A 129 2.67 13.40 -4.11
C ALA A 129 2.10 13.19 -2.69
N ILE A 130 2.76 12.36 -1.86
CA ILE A 130 2.26 11.92 -0.56
C ILE A 130 2.83 12.78 0.56
N ASP A 131 1.95 13.19 1.49
CA ASP A 131 2.32 13.84 2.75
C ASP A 131 2.66 12.79 3.81
N HIS A 132 1.71 11.91 4.12
CA HIS A 132 1.91 10.80 5.05
C HIS A 132 0.96 9.65 4.71
N ILE A 133 1.19 8.50 5.33
CA ILE A 133 0.34 7.31 5.17
C ILE A 133 -0.14 6.87 6.54
N GLU A 134 -1.45 6.72 6.69
CA GLU A 134 -2.10 6.21 7.89
C GLU A 134 -2.54 4.76 7.65
N ILE A 135 -2.09 3.84 8.50
CA ILE A 135 -2.41 2.42 8.40
C ILE A 135 -3.12 2.00 9.68
N VAL A 136 -4.43 1.74 9.56
CA VAL A 136 -5.24 1.17 10.65
C VAL A 136 -5.30 -0.34 10.44
N LYS A 137 -4.78 -1.09 11.40
CA LYS A 137 -4.67 -2.54 11.32
C LYS A 137 -5.86 -3.22 11.97
N GLY A 138 -6.19 -4.39 11.45
CA GLY A 138 -7.40 -5.11 11.83
C GLY A 138 -8.63 -4.60 11.09
N SER A 139 -9.70 -5.38 11.10
CA SER A 139 -10.95 -5.05 10.42
C SER A 139 -11.52 -3.71 10.89
N THR A 140 -12.20 -2.98 10.03
CA THR A 140 -12.89 -1.74 10.41
C THR A 140 -14.24 -1.63 9.72
N ALA A 141 -15.27 -1.31 10.51
CA ALA A 141 -16.63 -1.07 10.01
C ALA A 141 -16.76 0.26 9.25
N LEU A 142 -15.95 1.26 9.59
CA LEU A 142 -16.18 2.66 9.20
C LEU A 142 -16.06 2.97 7.72
N TYR A 143 -15.29 2.17 6.97
CA TYR A 143 -15.03 2.40 5.55
C TYR A 143 -15.71 1.37 4.63
N GLY A 144 -16.44 0.40 5.22
CA GLY A 144 -17.32 -0.53 4.51
C GLY A 144 -16.59 -1.63 3.73
N ASN A 145 -17.10 -1.92 2.54
CA ASN A 145 -16.70 -3.04 1.72
C ASN A 145 -15.18 -3.03 1.37
N GLY A 146 -14.47 -4.10 1.73
CA GLY A 146 -13.04 -4.29 1.45
C GLY A 146 -12.12 -4.15 2.66
N ALA A 147 -12.59 -3.64 3.81
CA ALA A 147 -11.76 -3.36 4.99
C ALA A 147 -11.64 -4.55 5.96
N ILE A 148 -11.43 -5.77 5.45
CA ILE A 148 -11.34 -7.00 6.27
C ILE A 148 -9.99 -7.19 6.97
N GLY A 149 -8.89 -6.63 6.42
CA GLY A 149 -7.56 -6.64 7.02
C GLY A 149 -7.19 -5.32 7.69
N GLY A 150 -7.97 -4.30 7.44
CA GLY A 150 -7.71 -2.92 7.83
C GLY A 150 -7.68 -1.99 6.63
N LEU A 151 -7.11 -0.81 6.80
CA LEU A 151 -7.02 0.16 5.72
C LEU A 151 -5.64 0.85 5.67
N ILE A 152 -5.28 1.30 4.49
CA ILE A 152 -4.11 2.12 4.20
C ILE A 152 -4.63 3.39 3.54
N ASN A 153 -4.60 4.52 4.25
CA ASN A 153 -5.02 5.80 3.73
C ASN A 153 -3.80 6.64 3.37
N ILE A 154 -3.67 6.94 2.10
CA ILE A 154 -2.59 7.74 1.53
C ILE A 154 -3.06 9.20 1.54
N ILE A 155 -2.48 10.02 2.39
CA ILE A 155 -2.80 11.44 2.46
C ILE A 155 -1.89 12.20 1.51
N THR A 156 -2.50 12.91 0.57
CA THR A 156 -1.77 13.70 -0.42
C THR A 156 -1.27 15.00 0.17
N LYS A 157 -0.15 15.51 -0.35
CA LYS A 157 0.40 16.81 0.04
C LYS A 157 -0.62 17.92 -0.17
N LYS A 158 -0.51 18.93 0.68
CA LYS A 158 -1.24 20.20 0.60
C LYS A 158 -0.27 21.36 0.78
N ASN A 159 -0.66 22.56 0.40
CA ASN A 159 0.12 23.73 0.71
C ASN A 159 0.18 23.95 2.24
N ALA A 160 1.39 24.06 2.78
CA ALA A 160 1.64 24.38 4.17
C ALA A 160 2.39 25.71 4.35
N ALA A 161 2.70 26.39 3.24
CA ALA A 161 3.49 27.62 3.25
C ALA A 161 2.58 28.84 3.03
N HIS A 162 2.70 29.84 3.91
CA HIS A 162 1.99 31.12 3.79
C HIS A 162 2.70 32.10 2.83
N ARG A 163 3.21 31.60 1.69
CA ARG A 163 3.87 32.41 0.66
C ARG A 163 3.14 32.30 -0.67
N ALA A 164 3.22 33.35 -1.50
CA ALA A 164 2.51 33.39 -2.79
C ALA A 164 2.95 32.26 -3.73
N ILE A 165 4.24 31.95 -3.78
CA ILE A 165 4.80 30.86 -4.58
C ILE A 165 6.01 30.22 -3.88
N GLY A 166 6.10 28.93 -3.98
CA GLY A 166 7.25 28.13 -3.61
C GLY A 166 7.32 26.89 -4.45
N GLY A 167 8.50 26.28 -4.51
CA GLY A 167 8.66 25.09 -5.31
C GLY A 167 9.79 24.19 -4.85
N GLN A 168 9.80 22.99 -5.40
CA GLN A 168 10.88 22.03 -5.25
C GLN A 168 11.04 21.26 -6.55
N THR A 169 12.26 21.30 -7.09
CA THR A 169 12.69 20.44 -8.20
C THR A 169 13.56 19.33 -7.67
N THR A 170 13.27 18.08 -8.00
CA THR A 170 14.07 16.92 -7.60
C THR A 170 14.47 16.13 -8.83
N LEU A 171 15.77 15.86 -8.96
CA LEU A 171 16.36 15.02 -9.99
C LEU A 171 17.02 13.82 -9.34
N SER A 172 16.77 12.62 -9.86
CA SER A 172 17.41 11.40 -9.39
C SER A 172 17.91 10.57 -10.55
N GLY A 173 19.07 9.98 -10.38
CA GLY A 173 19.65 8.98 -11.28
C GLY A 173 19.99 7.72 -10.50
N SER A 174 19.69 6.56 -11.05
CA SER A 174 19.97 5.27 -10.41
C SER A 174 20.71 4.31 -11.32
N THR A 175 21.47 3.40 -10.72
CA THR A 175 22.25 2.38 -11.44
C THR A 175 22.53 1.17 -10.56
N TYR A 176 22.64 0.00 -11.18
CA TYR A 176 23.06 -1.21 -10.49
C TYR A 176 24.59 -1.35 -10.50
N ASN A 177 25.16 -1.84 -9.42
CA ASN A 177 26.59 -2.21 -9.29
C ASN A 177 27.60 -1.17 -9.79
N PHE A 178 27.42 0.13 -9.48
CA PHE A 178 28.34 1.22 -9.83
C PHE A 178 28.69 1.29 -11.32
N PHE A 179 27.70 1.18 -12.20
CA PHE A 179 27.88 1.21 -13.68
C PHE A 179 28.72 0.07 -14.26
N ARG A 180 29.05 -0.95 -13.46
CA ARG A 180 30.01 -1.99 -13.84
C ARG A 180 29.70 -2.72 -15.15
N GLN A 181 28.47 -2.66 -15.63
CA GLN A 181 28.05 -3.31 -16.86
C GLN A 181 27.24 -2.41 -17.80
N GLY A 182 27.11 -1.12 -17.50
CA GLY A 182 26.29 -0.18 -18.29
C GLY A 182 24.80 -0.56 -18.35
N LYS A 183 24.31 -1.36 -17.39
CA LYS A 183 22.96 -1.92 -17.36
C LYS A 183 22.15 -1.29 -16.23
N GLY A 184 20.82 -1.27 -16.41
CA GLY A 184 19.87 -0.92 -15.35
C GLY A 184 19.93 0.54 -14.91
N GLN A 185 20.19 1.47 -15.83
CA GLN A 185 20.19 2.90 -15.52
C GLN A 185 18.77 3.44 -15.52
N GLY A 186 18.40 4.15 -14.45
CA GLY A 186 17.13 4.80 -14.28
C GLY A 186 17.29 6.30 -14.02
N TYR A 187 16.23 7.06 -14.28
CA TYR A 187 16.17 8.48 -13.95
C TYR A 187 14.75 8.87 -13.50
N ARG A 188 14.66 9.95 -12.73
CA ARG A 188 13.40 10.49 -12.25
C ARG A 188 13.50 11.99 -12.07
N ILE A 189 12.48 12.69 -12.53
CA ILE A 189 12.31 14.13 -12.40
C ILE A 189 10.99 14.36 -11.66
N ASN A 190 11.01 15.15 -10.62
CA ASN A 190 9.82 15.63 -9.93
C ASN A 190 9.85 17.15 -9.80
N GLN A 191 8.75 17.79 -10.12
CA GLN A 191 8.51 19.21 -9.96
C GLN A 191 7.30 19.42 -9.08
N GLN A 192 7.47 20.17 -7.99
CA GLN A 192 6.40 20.61 -7.12
C GLN A 192 6.34 22.13 -7.07
N LEU A 193 5.14 22.68 -7.24
CA LEU A 193 4.82 24.10 -7.07
C LEU A 193 3.68 24.20 -6.05
N TYR A 194 3.78 25.16 -5.15
CA TYR A 194 2.76 25.38 -4.11
C TYR A 194 2.75 26.84 -3.68
N GLY A 195 1.62 27.30 -3.19
CA GLY A 195 1.50 28.67 -2.72
C GLY A 195 0.10 29.01 -2.22
N ALA A 196 -0.04 30.27 -1.75
CA ALA A 196 -1.28 30.85 -1.33
C ALA A 196 -1.42 32.24 -1.92
N VAL A 197 -2.57 32.55 -2.55
CA VAL A 197 -2.90 33.87 -3.11
C VAL A 197 -4.28 34.25 -2.60
N GLY A 198 -4.34 35.21 -1.68
CA GLY A 198 -5.57 35.53 -0.95
C GLY A 198 -6.11 34.29 -0.21
N ASN A 199 -7.35 33.93 -0.52
CA ASN A 199 -8.02 32.77 0.10
C ASN A 199 -7.80 31.44 -0.68
N LEU A 200 -7.00 31.45 -1.74
CA LEU A 200 -6.72 30.29 -2.57
C LEU A 200 -5.37 29.68 -2.19
N ASP A 201 -5.38 28.45 -1.71
CA ASP A 201 -4.20 27.59 -1.60
C ASP A 201 -4.10 26.68 -2.82
N TYR A 202 -2.90 26.49 -3.36
CA TYR A 202 -2.66 25.58 -4.47
C TYR A 202 -1.42 24.72 -4.30
N LEU A 203 -1.47 23.52 -4.85
CA LEU A 203 -0.33 22.62 -5.00
C LEU A 203 -0.45 21.89 -6.33
N VAL A 204 0.64 21.90 -7.10
CA VAL A 204 0.80 21.11 -8.32
C VAL A 204 2.06 20.26 -8.16
N ASN A 205 1.96 18.96 -8.37
CA ASN A 205 3.10 18.03 -8.31
C ASN A 205 3.12 17.18 -9.59
N GLY A 206 4.22 17.19 -10.29
CA GLY A 206 4.44 16.38 -11.49
C GLY A 206 5.66 15.49 -11.35
N THR A 207 5.54 14.23 -11.74
CA THR A 207 6.64 13.27 -11.78
C THR A 207 6.69 12.57 -13.12
N PHE A 208 7.91 12.44 -13.63
CA PHE A 208 8.22 11.60 -14.77
C PHE A 208 9.51 10.83 -14.48
N GLY A 209 9.54 9.54 -14.79
CA GLY A 209 10.73 8.73 -14.59
C GLY A 209 10.71 7.43 -15.39
N ARG A 210 11.88 6.83 -15.49
CA ARG A 210 12.10 5.49 -16.03
C ARG A 210 12.98 4.71 -15.07
N THR A 211 12.54 3.53 -14.67
CA THR A 211 13.43 2.53 -14.06
C THR A 211 14.25 1.86 -15.15
N GLY A 212 15.51 1.55 -14.88
CA GLY A 212 16.30 0.71 -15.77
C GLY A 212 15.91 -0.76 -15.66
N SER A 213 16.49 -1.61 -16.50
CA SER A 213 16.31 -3.06 -16.40
C SER A 213 16.78 -3.55 -15.04
N SER A 214 15.98 -4.34 -14.33
CA SER A 214 16.34 -4.90 -13.04
C SER A 214 17.50 -5.89 -13.16
N VAL A 215 18.47 -5.80 -12.24
CA VAL A 215 19.68 -6.63 -12.22
C VAL A 215 19.83 -7.24 -10.83
N ASP A 216 20.10 -8.53 -10.73
CA ASP A 216 20.31 -9.23 -9.45
C ASP A 216 21.72 -9.04 -8.89
N GLY A 217 21.98 -9.65 -7.71
CA GLY A 217 23.29 -9.56 -7.06
C GLY A 217 24.45 -10.17 -7.86
N ASP A 218 24.17 -11.12 -8.75
CA ASP A 218 25.14 -11.78 -9.61
C ASP A 218 25.38 -11.04 -10.94
N GLY A 219 24.63 -9.93 -11.16
CA GLY A 219 24.75 -9.11 -12.36
C GLY A 219 23.93 -9.61 -13.55
N GLN A 220 23.00 -10.54 -13.34
CA GLN A 220 22.08 -11.01 -14.37
C GLN A 220 20.85 -10.12 -14.47
N PHE A 221 20.31 -9.90 -15.67
CA PHE A 221 19.00 -9.30 -15.81
C PHE A 221 17.93 -10.22 -15.19
N ILE A 222 17.07 -9.64 -14.37
CA ILE A 222 15.94 -10.33 -13.77
C ILE A 222 14.87 -10.55 -14.84
N SER A 223 14.15 -11.68 -14.79
CA SER A 223 13.00 -11.95 -15.67
C SER A 223 12.03 -10.75 -15.68
N PRO A 224 11.68 -10.20 -16.85
CA PRO A 224 10.82 -9.01 -16.94
C PRO A 224 9.36 -9.29 -16.60
N ARG A 225 8.98 -10.56 -16.43
CA ARG A 225 7.60 -10.96 -16.23
C ARG A 225 7.00 -10.34 -14.97
N TYR A 226 5.96 -9.52 -15.13
CA TYR A 226 5.39 -8.67 -14.06
C TYR A 226 6.43 -7.77 -13.39
N GLY A 227 7.61 -7.60 -13.94
CA GLY A 227 8.72 -6.90 -13.34
C GLY A 227 8.52 -5.39 -13.28
N LEU A 228 9.33 -4.72 -12.43
CA LEU A 228 9.34 -3.25 -12.27
C LEU A 228 10.46 -2.59 -13.09
N GLY A 229 11.36 -3.37 -13.67
CA GLY A 229 12.40 -2.88 -14.58
C GLY A 229 11.82 -2.36 -15.89
N ASP A 230 12.54 -1.46 -16.54
CA ASP A 230 12.17 -0.82 -17.81
C ASP A 230 10.77 -0.19 -17.79
N THR A 231 10.37 0.42 -16.67
CA THR A 231 9.03 0.97 -16.47
C THR A 231 9.06 2.49 -16.53
N TYR A 232 8.25 3.07 -17.41
CA TYR A 232 7.97 4.51 -17.43
C TYR A 232 6.85 4.84 -16.45
N THR A 233 7.09 5.78 -15.55
CA THR A 233 6.10 6.26 -14.59
C THR A 233 5.83 7.74 -14.82
N THR A 234 4.55 8.11 -14.86
CA THR A 234 4.08 9.50 -14.91
C THR A 234 3.03 9.69 -13.83
N ASN A 235 3.15 10.77 -13.06
CA ASN A 235 2.13 11.19 -12.11
C ASN A 235 1.93 12.69 -12.17
N ALA A 236 0.69 13.14 -12.06
CA ALA A 236 0.33 14.54 -11.91
C ALA A 236 -0.72 14.66 -10.80
N LEU A 237 -0.45 15.46 -9.78
CA LEU A 237 -1.38 15.83 -8.72
C LEU A 237 -1.63 17.34 -8.75
N VAL A 238 -2.89 17.72 -8.74
CA VAL A 238 -3.32 19.11 -8.55
C VAL A 238 -4.25 19.15 -7.36
N LYS A 239 -4.01 20.05 -6.41
CA LYS A 239 -4.87 20.31 -5.27
C LYS A 239 -5.09 21.81 -5.13
N LEU A 240 -6.35 22.23 -5.17
CA LEU A 240 -6.78 23.62 -5.01
C LEU A 240 -7.72 23.70 -3.82
N SER A 241 -7.55 24.68 -2.98
CA SER A 241 -8.39 24.85 -1.81
C SER A 241 -8.72 26.33 -1.63
N TYR A 242 -10.00 26.67 -1.62
CA TYR A 242 -10.48 28.04 -1.46
C TYR A 242 -11.29 28.21 -0.18
N ALA A 243 -10.88 29.15 0.67
CA ALA A 243 -11.59 29.51 1.89
C ALA A 243 -12.54 30.68 1.61
N PHE A 244 -13.85 30.42 1.59
CA PHE A 244 -14.87 31.48 1.46
C PHE A 244 -14.95 32.33 2.72
N SER A 245 -14.68 31.71 3.87
CA SER A 245 -14.62 32.30 5.19
C SER A 245 -13.69 31.47 6.09
N PRO A 246 -13.37 31.91 7.31
CA PRO A 246 -12.62 31.10 8.27
C PRO A 246 -13.27 29.74 8.59
N LYS A 247 -14.60 29.63 8.40
CA LYS A 247 -15.36 28.39 8.68
C LYS A 247 -15.61 27.53 7.43
N ASN A 248 -15.64 28.12 6.23
CA ASN A 248 -16.12 27.46 5.02
C ASN A 248 -15.02 27.32 3.98
N ARG A 249 -14.73 26.09 3.54
CA ARG A 249 -13.69 25.77 2.57
C ARG A 249 -14.19 24.77 1.53
N ILE A 250 -13.77 24.98 0.28
CA ILE A 250 -13.92 24.01 -0.79
C ILE A 250 -12.53 23.53 -1.22
N GLU A 251 -12.40 22.24 -1.50
CA GLU A 251 -11.14 21.64 -1.95
C GLU A 251 -11.40 20.77 -3.18
N LEU A 252 -10.62 21.00 -4.23
CA LEU A 252 -10.57 20.18 -5.44
C LEU A 252 -9.24 19.42 -5.47
N MET A 253 -9.28 18.12 -5.70
CA MET A 253 -8.09 17.30 -5.98
C MET A 253 -8.29 16.55 -7.28
N TYR A 254 -7.23 16.49 -8.08
CA TYR A 254 -7.12 15.59 -9.22
C TYR A 254 -5.74 14.92 -9.20
N ASN A 255 -5.71 13.59 -9.34
CA ASN A 255 -4.50 12.79 -9.49
C ASN A 255 -4.60 11.92 -10.73
N PHE A 256 -3.56 11.98 -11.55
CA PHE A 256 -3.32 11.08 -12.67
C PHE A 256 -2.09 10.24 -12.39
N TYR A 257 -2.18 8.93 -12.61
CA TYR A 257 -1.04 8.02 -12.50
C TYR A 257 -1.01 7.05 -13.68
N ARG A 258 0.21 6.84 -14.21
CA ARG A 258 0.51 5.88 -15.27
C ARG A 258 1.84 5.19 -14.97
N SER A 259 1.91 3.88 -15.23
CA SER A 259 3.13 3.09 -15.06
C SER A 259 3.10 1.91 -16.02
N LEU A 260 3.90 1.96 -17.10
CA LEU A 260 3.95 0.94 -18.15
C LEU A 260 5.36 0.43 -18.33
N GLN A 261 5.51 -0.89 -18.44
CA GLN A 261 6.77 -1.56 -18.74
C GLN A 261 6.98 -1.60 -20.26
N ASP A 262 8.07 -0.95 -20.71
CA ASP A 262 8.56 -0.98 -22.09
C ASP A 262 9.96 -1.60 -22.07
N THR A 263 10.03 -2.92 -22.23
CA THR A 263 11.26 -3.70 -22.12
C THR A 263 11.56 -4.49 -23.41
N ARG A 264 12.86 -4.61 -23.73
CA ARG A 264 13.38 -5.50 -24.76
C ARG A 264 13.79 -6.87 -24.21
N LEU A 265 13.54 -7.12 -22.93
CA LEU A 265 13.85 -8.38 -22.31
C LEU A 265 12.64 -9.32 -22.42
N VAL A 266 12.94 -10.60 -22.59
CA VAL A 266 11.98 -11.70 -22.51
C VAL A 266 12.42 -12.69 -21.43
N PRO A 267 11.49 -13.41 -20.76
CA PRO A 267 11.84 -14.42 -19.79
C PRO A 267 12.60 -15.59 -20.44
N SER A 268 13.69 -16.03 -19.81
CA SER A 268 14.47 -17.19 -20.24
C SER A 268 14.86 -18.05 -19.04
N GLY A 269 15.00 -19.34 -19.26
CA GLY A 269 15.30 -20.31 -18.22
C GLY A 269 14.19 -20.40 -17.19
N GLY A 270 14.58 -20.52 -15.92
CA GLY A 270 13.68 -20.70 -14.81
C GLY A 270 13.25 -22.15 -14.62
N LYS A 271 13.55 -22.68 -13.45
CA LYS A 271 13.08 -23.98 -12.98
C LYS A 271 12.83 -23.85 -11.49
N TYR A 272 11.57 -23.87 -11.12
CA TYR A 272 11.16 -23.66 -9.73
C TYR A 272 11.99 -24.51 -8.75
N LEU A 273 12.50 -23.90 -7.70
CA LEU A 273 13.42 -24.42 -6.68
C LEU A 273 14.82 -24.83 -7.16
N LYS A 274 15.13 -24.72 -8.45
CA LYS A 274 16.43 -25.19 -9.01
C LYS A 274 17.22 -24.07 -9.68
N GLN A 275 16.59 -23.24 -10.51
CA GLN A 275 17.25 -22.21 -11.29
C GLN A 275 16.37 -20.98 -11.45
N PRO A 276 16.90 -19.76 -11.23
CA PRO A 276 16.13 -18.54 -11.43
C PRO A 276 15.81 -18.31 -12.91
N ALA A 277 14.67 -17.69 -13.16
CA ALA A 277 14.35 -17.11 -14.45
C ALA A 277 15.12 -15.79 -14.62
N ILE A 278 15.74 -15.60 -15.78
CA ILE A 278 16.49 -14.40 -16.13
C ILE A 278 15.83 -13.66 -17.30
N GLY A 279 16.22 -12.41 -17.50
CA GLY A 279 15.87 -11.63 -18.69
C GLY A 279 16.97 -11.74 -19.75
N ILE A 280 16.59 -12.04 -20.98
CA ILE A 280 17.48 -11.96 -22.15
C ILE A 280 16.89 -11.01 -23.17
N VAL A 281 17.73 -10.38 -23.98
CA VAL A 281 17.24 -9.57 -25.11
C VAL A 281 16.58 -10.49 -26.12
N GLY A 282 15.35 -10.16 -26.51
CA GLY A 282 14.57 -10.97 -27.45
C GLY A 282 13.27 -10.26 -27.85
N ASP A 283 12.57 -10.85 -28.81
CA ASP A 283 11.34 -10.30 -29.34
C ASP A 283 10.14 -10.71 -28.47
N ARG A 284 9.35 -9.73 -28.08
CA ARG A 284 8.07 -9.93 -27.43
C ARG A 284 7.07 -10.49 -28.44
N ASP A 285 6.01 -11.12 -27.93
CA ASP A 285 4.90 -11.53 -28.78
C ASP A 285 4.32 -10.30 -29.51
N PRO A 286 4.13 -10.36 -30.86
CA PRO A 286 3.65 -9.22 -31.64
C PRO A 286 2.24 -8.77 -31.24
N LEU A 287 1.45 -9.62 -30.57
CA LEU A 287 0.12 -9.27 -30.04
C LEU A 287 0.18 -8.68 -28.63
N ALA A 288 1.34 -8.68 -27.97
CA ALA A 288 1.49 -8.14 -26.64
C ALA A 288 1.55 -6.60 -26.67
N VAL A 289 0.81 -5.98 -25.76
CA VAL A 289 0.95 -4.53 -25.45
C VAL A 289 1.68 -4.36 -24.12
N ASP A 290 2.13 -3.13 -23.83
CA ASP A 290 2.85 -2.84 -22.61
C ASP A 290 2.01 -3.15 -21.36
N GLU A 291 2.64 -3.92 -20.46
CA GLU A 291 2.06 -4.27 -19.17
C GLU A 291 2.10 -3.07 -18.21
N GLY A 292 1.11 -3.00 -17.31
CA GLY A 292 1.09 -2.02 -16.24
C GLY A 292 -0.20 -1.21 -16.17
N THR A 293 -0.19 -0.16 -15.38
CA THR A 293 -1.31 0.77 -15.23
C THR A 293 -1.27 1.80 -16.37
N ARG A 294 -2.18 1.66 -17.32
CA ARG A 294 -2.29 2.57 -18.48
C ARG A 294 -2.78 3.95 -18.08
N TYR A 295 -3.71 4.00 -17.14
CA TYR A 295 -4.13 5.19 -16.44
C TYR A 295 -4.84 4.85 -15.13
N ASN A 296 -4.70 5.74 -14.17
CA ASN A 296 -5.54 5.83 -12.98
C ASN A 296 -5.85 7.30 -12.73
N HIS A 297 -7.10 7.68 -12.94
CA HIS A 297 -7.62 9.01 -12.66
C HIS A 297 -8.37 8.99 -11.34
N ASN A 298 -8.12 9.96 -10.48
CA ASN A 298 -8.85 10.18 -9.24
C ASN A 298 -9.17 11.65 -9.10
N ALA A 299 -10.38 11.99 -8.76
CA ALA A 299 -10.79 13.36 -8.51
C ALA A 299 -11.80 13.43 -7.38
N TYR A 300 -11.77 14.51 -6.61
CA TYR A 300 -12.84 14.87 -5.69
C TYR A 300 -13.04 16.37 -5.61
N LEU A 301 -14.27 16.74 -5.27
CA LEU A 301 -14.65 18.05 -4.80
C LEU A 301 -15.21 17.90 -3.39
N LYS A 302 -14.57 18.53 -2.42
CA LYS A 302 -14.92 18.46 -0.99
C LYS A 302 -15.28 19.83 -0.46
N PHE A 303 -16.37 19.92 0.28
CA PHE A 303 -16.76 21.09 1.03
C PHE A 303 -16.69 20.79 2.53
N THR A 304 -16.12 21.70 3.30
CA THR A 304 -16.02 21.61 4.75
C THR A 304 -16.56 22.91 5.37
N SER A 305 -17.41 22.77 6.37
CA SER A 305 -17.93 23.89 7.18
C SER A 305 -17.72 23.59 8.66
N HIS A 306 -16.94 24.42 9.33
CA HIS A 306 -16.73 24.33 10.75
C HIS A 306 -17.81 25.10 11.51
N ASP A 307 -18.30 24.50 12.60
CA ASP A 307 -19.30 25.10 13.49
C ASP A 307 -20.54 25.57 12.70
N LEU A 308 -21.09 24.68 11.87
CA LEU A 308 -22.26 24.94 11.03
C LEU A 308 -23.48 25.26 11.89
N PHE A 309 -23.70 24.49 12.95
CA PHE A 309 -24.72 24.71 14.01
C PHE A 309 -24.32 23.92 15.27
N ALA A 310 -24.58 24.49 16.45
CA ALA A 310 -24.45 23.82 17.76
C ALA A 310 -23.17 22.95 17.92
N HIS A 311 -21.99 23.51 17.64
CA HIS A 311 -20.68 22.85 17.71
C HIS A 311 -20.57 21.62 16.76
N THR A 312 -21.22 21.73 15.61
CA THR A 312 -21.22 20.69 14.58
C THR A 312 -20.44 21.11 13.35
N ASP A 313 -19.43 20.35 13.01
CA ASP A 313 -18.72 20.44 11.74
C ASP A 313 -19.44 19.61 10.68
N PHE A 314 -19.43 20.07 9.44
CA PHE A 314 -19.99 19.40 8.28
C PHE A 314 -18.91 19.18 7.22
N GLU A 315 -18.82 17.97 6.67
CA GLU A 315 -18.00 17.66 5.52
C GLU A 315 -18.80 16.87 4.50
N THR A 316 -18.70 17.26 3.23
CA THR A 316 -19.23 16.48 2.12
C THR A 316 -18.25 16.46 0.97
N ALA A 317 -18.13 15.32 0.28
CA ALA A 317 -17.29 15.15 -0.88
C ALA A 317 -17.99 14.34 -1.96
N VAL A 318 -17.89 14.79 -3.20
CA VAL A 318 -18.23 14.03 -4.41
C VAL A 318 -16.93 13.61 -5.06
N TYR A 319 -16.82 12.35 -5.47
CA TYR A 319 -15.59 11.80 -6.02
C TYR A 319 -15.81 10.83 -7.17
N GLY A 320 -14.79 10.68 -8.00
CA GLY A 320 -14.76 9.69 -9.06
C GLY A 320 -13.36 9.16 -9.34
N SER A 321 -13.28 7.93 -9.82
CA SER A 321 -12.05 7.32 -10.28
C SER A 321 -12.25 6.47 -11.52
N SER A 322 -11.18 6.31 -12.31
CA SER A 322 -11.16 5.41 -13.45
C SER A 322 -9.80 4.76 -13.59
N LEU A 323 -9.76 3.43 -13.52
CA LEU A 323 -8.54 2.63 -13.61
C LEU A 323 -8.57 1.75 -14.86
N TYR A 324 -7.44 1.65 -15.55
CA TYR A 324 -7.16 0.64 -16.56
C TYR A 324 -5.75 0.08 -16.36
N THR A 325 -5.67 -1.19 -15.95
CA THR A 325 -4.40 -1.90 -15.76
C THR A 325 -4.37 -3.18 -16.59
N ILE A 326 -3.22 -3.44 -17.21
CA ILE A 326 -2.98 -4.54 -18.16
C ILE A 326 -1.97 -5.50 -17.54
N PHE A 327 -2.27 -6.80 -17.59
CA PHE A 327 -1.39 -7.85 -17.11
C PHE A 327 -0.45 -8.36 -18.21
N ASP A 328 0.45 -9.29 -17.85
CA ASP A 328 1.38 -9.90 -18.80
C ASP A 328 0.67 -10.77 -19.84
N PHE A 329 1.25 -10.85 -21.05
CA PHE A 329 0.74 -11.66 -22.15
C PHE A 329 0.98 -13.15 -21.90
N ARG A 330 -0.02 -13.98 -22.17
CA ARG A 330 0.03 -15.43 -22.01
C ARG A 330 -0.38 -16.14 -23.29
N LYS A 331 0.57 -16.89 -23.88
CA LYS A 331 0.28 -17.75 -25.02
C LYS A 331 -0.51 -18.98 -24.60
N ALA A 332 -1.36 -19.47 -25.49
CA ALA A 332 -1.83 -20.85 -25.43
C ALA A 332 -0.64 -21.80 -25.50
N ASN A 333 -0.58 -22.75 -24.60
CA ASN A 333 0.45 -23.78 -24.61
C ASN A 333 -0.24 -25.13 -24.74
N PRO A 334 0.00 -25.91 -25.82
CA PRO A 334 -0.60 -27.23 -26.01
C PRO A 334 -0.33 -28.20 -24.84
N ALA A 335 0.83 -28.05 -24.16
CA ALA A 335 1.14 -28.78 -22.94
C ALA A 335 0.41 -28.26 -21.70
N GLN A 336 -0.25 -27.11 -21.80
CA GLN A 336 -1.02 -26.47 -20.73
C GLN A 336 -2.37 -25.96 -21.25
N PRO A 337 -3.28 -26.86 -21.66
CA PRO A 337 -4.54 -26.52 -22.35
C PRO A 337 -5.49 -25.61 -21.53
N ARG A 338 -5.21 -25.40 -20.25
CA ARG A 338 -5.94 -24.46 -19.37
C ARG A 338 -5.93 -23.00 -19.86
N TRP A 339 -5.11 -22.67 -20.86
CA TRP A 339 -4.98 -21.30 -21.39
C TRP A 339 -5.61 -21.12 -22.78
N GLU A 340 -6.30 -22.09 -23.32
CA GLU A 340 -6.77 -22.06 -24.73
C GLU A 340 -7.68 -20.85 -25.03
N GLU A 341 -8.84 -20.71 -24.37
CA GLU A 341 -9.70 -19.51 -24.53
C GLU A 341 -9.24 -18.34 -23.66
N THR A 342 -8.53 -18.60 -22.60
CA THR A 342 -8.01 -17.61 -21.67
C THR A 342 -6.60 -17.13 -22.01
N SER A 343 -6.03 -17.57 -23.14
CA SER A 343 -4.78 -17.05 -23.70
C SER A 343 -4.94 -15.60 -24.14
N GLY A 344 -3.83 -14.88 -24.25
CA GLY A 344 -3.82 -13.46 -24.56
C GLY A 344 -3.47 -12.60 -23.37
N GLN A 345 -3.80 -11.34 -23.41
CA GLN A 345 -3.44 -10.37 -22.39
C GLN A 345 -4.68 -9.82 -21.70
N SER A 346 -4.84 -10.13 -20.42
CA SER A 346 -5.99 -9.63 -19.65
C SER A 346 -5.72 -8.24 -19.06
N ALA A 347 -6.80 -7.52 -18.81
CA ALA A 347 -6.78 -6.22 -18.17
C ALA A 347 -7.90 -6.12 -17.15
N VAL A 348 -7.81 -5.19 -16.21
CA VAL A 348 -8.94 -4.78 -15.37
C VAL A 348 -9.27 -3.33 -15.69
N LYS A 349 -10.54 -3.07 -15.93
CA LYS A 349 -11.13 -1.74 -16.05
C LYS A 349 -12.07 -1.53 -14.90
N ASP A 350 -11.92 -0.39 -14.22
CA ASP A 350 -12.74 0.00 -13.08
C ASP A 350 -13.15 1.46 -13.20
N ARG A 351 -14.38 1.76 -12.80
CA ARG A 351 -14.94 3.12 -12.74
C ARG A 351 -15.76 3.27 -11.48
N LYS A 352 -15.44 4.28 -10.69
CA LYS A 352 -16.17 4.60 -9.48
C LYS A 352 -16.71 6.01 -9.53
N PHE A 353 -17.87 6.18 -8.92
CA PHE A 353 -18.44 7.47 -8.60
C PHE A 353 -19.08 7.36 -7.21
N GLY A 354 -18.93 8.35 -6.38
CA GLY A 354 -19.54 8.31 -5.07
C GLY A 354 -19.66 9.68 -4.44
N PHE A 355 -20.43 9.71 -3.38
CA PHE A 355 -20.42 10.84 -2.47
C PHE A 355 -20.38 10.36 -1.02
N ARG A 356 -19.88 11.21 -0.18
CA ARG A 356 -19.66 10.96 1.22
C ARG A 356 -20.06 12.21 1.97
N THR A 357 -20.93 12.09 2.97
CA THR A 357 -21.32 13.21 3.80
C THR A 357 -21.27 12.83 5.26
N GLN A 358 -20.79 13.73 6.12
CA GLN A 358 -20.72 13.51 7.54
C GLN A 358 -20.92 14.79 8.33
N PHE A 359 -21.50 14.64 9.51
CA PHE A 359 -21.59 15.62 10.56
C PHE A 359 -20.74 15.16 11.75
N SER A 360 -20.01 16.06 12.38
CA SER A 360 -19.22 15.81 13.57
C SER A 360 -19.61 16.81 14.65
N THR A 361 -20.35 16.33 15.65
CA THR A 361 -20.91 17.13 16.71
C THR A 361 -20.20 16.88 18.03
N ARG A 362 -19.78 17.92 18.72
CA ARG A 362 -19.21 17.81 20.06
C ARG A 362 -20.30 18.10 21.11
N LEU A 363 -20.65 17.06 21.87
CA LEU A 363 -21.60 17.13 23.00
C LEU A 363 -20.81 17.23 24.29
N ILE A 364 -20.98 18.31 25.06
CA ILE A 364 -20.29 18.56 26.32
C ILE A 364 -21.29 18.32 27.44
N PHE A 365 -21.03 17.36 28.31
CA PHE A 365 -21.89 17.05 29.46
C PHE A 365 -21.37 17.68 30.74
N SER A 366 -20.04 17.79 30.86
CA SER A 366 -19.34 18.47 31.94
C SER A 366 -17.89 18.72 31.52
N ASP A 367 -17.11 19.43 32.34
CA ASP A 367 -15.66 19.64 32.12
C ASP A 367 -14.88 18.33 32.04
N ASN A 368 -15.40 17.26 32.61
CA ASN A 368 -14.78 15.96 32.68
C ASN A 368 -15.43 14.90 31.73
N ALA A 369 -16.47 15.27 31.00
CA ALA A 369 -17.21 14.33 30.13
C ALA A 369 -17.73 15.02 28.88
N PHE A 370 -17.26 14.55 27.73
CA PHE A 370 -17.76 14.98 26.41
C PHE A 370 -17.77 13.82 25.41
N THR A 371 -18.62 13.94 24.40
CA THR A 371 -18.73 12.95 23.32
C THR A 371 -18.57 13.66 21.98
N HIS A 372 -17.67 13.14 21.16
CA HIS A 372 -17.68 13.39 19.72
C HIS A 372 -18.64 12.39 19.06
N LEU A 373 -19.68 12.89 18.42
CA LEU A 373 -20.65 12.13 17.66
C LEU A 373 -20.40 12.40 16.18
N VAL A 374 -20.09 11.36 15.41
CA VAL A 374 -19.97 11.46 13.94
C VAL A 374 -21.01 10.55 13.30
N TYR A 375 -21.81 11.12 12.43
CA TYR A 375 -22.84 10.40 11.70
C TYR A 375 -22.90 10.88 10.26
N GLY A 376 -23.30 10.01 9.37
CA GLY A 376 -23.33 10.35 7.96
C GLY A 376 -23.76 9.22 7.05
N TYR A 377 -23.50 9.45 5.78
CA TYR A 377 -23.93 8.56 4.73
C TYR A 377 -22.89 8.54 3.60
N ASP A 378 -22.54 7.32 3.16
CA ASP A 378 -21.68 7.09 2.00
C ASP A 378 -22.50 6.43 0.89
N TYR A 379 -22.31 6.88 -0.35
CA TYR A 379 -22.75 6.21 -1.55
C TYR A 379 -21.57 5.89 -2.44
N LEU A 380 -21.53 4.68 -3.00
CA LEU A 380 -20.51 4.26 -3.96
C LEU A 380 -21.17 3.47 -5.10
N PHE A 381 -21.04 3.98 -6.31
CA PHE A 381 -21.20 3.25 -7.55
C PHE A 381 -19.85 2.71 -7.98
N ASP A 382 -19.76 1.40 -8.27
CA ASP A 382 -18.53 0.71 -8.72
C ASP A 382 -18.88 -0.16 -9.93
N LYS A 383 -18.18 0.03 -11.04
CA LYS A 383 -18.35 -0.74 -12.28
C LYS A 383 -17.01 -1.30 -12.73
N THR A 384 -16.87 -2.64 -12.64
CA THR A 384 -15.61 -3.35 -12.86
C THR A 384 -15.77 -4.46 -13.87
N ALA A 385 -14.78 -4.61 -14.78
CA ALA A 385 -14.68 -5.72 -15.73
C ALA A 385 -13.25 -6.24 -15.86
N GLN A 386 -13.11 -7.49 -16.31
CA GLN A 386 -11.82 -8.04 -16.73
C GLN A 386 -11.86 -8.46 -18.21
N PRO A 387 -11.69 -7.52 -19.15
CA PRO A 387 -11.55 -7.85 -20.57
C PRO A 387 -10.18 -8.46 -20.87
N LEU A 388 -10.07 -9.18 -21.98
CA LEU A 388 -8.83 -9.40 -22.71
C LEU A 388 -8.59 -8.21 -23.65
N VAL A 389 -7.34 -7.94 -24.01
CA VAL A 389 -6.98 -6.82 -24.89
C VAL A 389 -7.60 -6.98 -26.29
N ASP A 390 -7.86 -8.21 -26.70
CA ASP A 390 -8.49 -8.58 -27.98
C ASP A 390 -10.02 -8.42 -27.99
N GLY A 391 -10.64 -7.97 -26.89
CA GLY A 391 -12.07 -7.68 -26.80
C GLY A 391 -12.92 -8.78 -26.15
N ARG A 392 -12.39 -9.98 -25.95
CA ARG A 392 -13.09 -11.02 -25.16
C ARG A 392 -13.17 -10.60 -23.71
N TYR A 393 -14.15 -11.14 -22.94
CA TYR A 393 -14.30 -10.86 -21.53
C TYR A 393 -14.06 -12.10 -20.69
N TRP A 394 -13.05 -12.05 -19.82
CA TRP A 394 -12.85 -13.06 -18.80
C TRP A 394 -13.82 -12.90 -17.63
N MET A 395 -14.22 -11.67 -17.36
CA MET A 395 -15.28 -11.28 -16.45
C MET A 395 -16.03 -10.11 -17.10
N PRO A 396 -17.37 -10.20 -17.25
CA PRO A 396 -18.16 -9.12 -17.81
C PRO A 396 -18.18 -7.90 -16.90
N TRP A 397 -18.80 -6.82 -17.32
CA TRP A 397 -19.03 -5.65 -16.48
C TRP A 397 -19.98 -5.98 -15.33
N LEU A 398 -19.44 -6.00 -14.11
CA LEU A 398 -20.24 -6.02 -12.88
C LEU A 398 -20.51 -4.58 -12.47
N THR A 399 -21.72 -4.30 -12.03
CA THR A 399 -22.12 -2.98 -11.54
C THR A 399 -22.63 -3.10 -10.12
N SER A 400 -22.03 -2.35 -9.19
CA SER A 400 -22.40 -2.34 -7.79
C SER A 400 -22.88 -0.96 -7.34
N ASN A 401 -23.96 -0.92 -6.58
CA ASN A 401 -24.43 0.27 -5.86
C ASN A 401 -24.39 -0.05 -4.37
N ASN A 402 -23.67 0.74 -3.59
CA ASN A 402 -23.56 0.62 -2.15
C ASN A 402 -24.10 1.88 -1.47
N HIS A 403 -25.07 1.72 -0.58
CA HIS A 403 -25.65 2.75 0.27
C HIS A 403 -25.32 2.43 1.72
N ALA A 404 -24.70 3.37 2.45
CA ALA A 404 -24.18 3.05 3.75
C ALA A 404 -24.28 4.19 4.78
N PRO A 405 -25.38 4.24 5.55
CA PRO A 405 -25.44 5.06 6.75
C PRO A 405 -24.48 4.53 7.83
N PHE A 406 -23.90 5.45 8.59
CA PHE A 406 -23.01 5.12 9.70
C PHE A 406 -23.18 6.09 10.87
N LEU A 407 -22.81 5.60 12.05
CA LEU A 407 -22.77 6.36 13.29
C LEU A 407 -21.54 5.94 14.08
N GLN A 408 -20.84 6.91 14.66
CA GLN A 408 -19.73 6.68 15.57
C GLN A 408 -19.78 7.65 16.72
N THR A 409 -19.49 7.17 17.93
CA THR A 409 -19.26 8.02 19.11
C THR A 409 -17.88 7.77 19.67
N LYS A 410 -17.29 8.83 20.21
CA LYS A 410 -16.12 8.76 21.08
C LYS A 410 -16.40 9.59 22.31
N THR A 411 -16.67 8.92 23.42
CA THR A 411 -16.89 9.54 24.71
C THR A 411 -15.60 9.56 25.50
N THR A 412 -15.16 10.74 25.92
CA THR A 412 -14.01 10.94 26.78
C THR A 412 -14.52 11.28 28.18
N LEU A 413 -14.09 10.48 29.16
CA LEU A 413 -14.40 10.66 30.57
C LEU A 413 -13.11 11.02 31.33
N TRP A 414 -13.21 11.96 32.27
CA TRP A 414 -12.08 12.45 33.11
C TRP A 414 -10.86 12.88 32.31
N GLN A 415 -11.04 13.22 30.99
CA GLN A 415 -9.98 13.61 30.04
C GLN A 415 -9.00 12.48 29.64
N TRP A 416 -9.07 11.29 30.23
CA TRP A 416 -8.10 10.21 30.02
C TRP A 416 -8.71 8.83 29.73
N PHE A 417 -9.99 8.63 29.90
CA PHE A 417 -10.66 7.37 29.58
C PHE A 417 -11.57 7.55 28.37
N ASN A 418 -11.33 6.81 27.29
CA ASN A 418 -12.10 6.92 26.06
C ASN A 418 -12.88 5.64 25.80
N ILE A 419 -14.15 5.80 25.44
CA ILE A 419 -15.07 4.78 24.98
C ILE A 419 -15.43 5.10 23.55
N LYS A 420 -15.15 4.22 22.60
CA LYS A 420 -15.47 4.37 21.19
C LYS A 420 -16.47 3.31 20.77
N LEU A 421 -17.59 3.74 20.18
CA LEU A 421 -18.62 2.86 19.63
C LEU A 421 -18.89 3.29 18.20
N GLY A 422 -19.06 2.34 17.30
CA GLY A 422 -19.42 2.65 15.92
C GLY A 422 -20.24 1.55 15.27
N GLY A 423 -21.09 1.94 14.35
CA GLY A 423 -21.89 1.05 13.54
C GLY A 423 -22.05 1.58 12.12
N ARG A 424 -22.08 0.67 11.17
CA ARG A 424 -22.33 0.97 9.76
C ARG A 424 -23.23 -0.12 9.17
N TYR A 425 -24.18 0.31 8.36
CA TYR A 425 -25.03 -0.61 7.63
C TYR A 425 -24.83 -0.42 6.13
N ASP A 426 -24.39 -1.47 5.43
CA ASP A 426 -24.14 -1.46 3.99
C ASP A 426 -25.26 -2.20 3.26
N PHE A 427 -25.94 -1.50 2.34
CA PHE A 427 -26.89 -2.06 1.36
C PHE A 427 -26.18 -2.11 0.02
N ILE A 428 -25.84 -3.30 -0.45
CA ILE A 428 -25.13 -3.46 -1.70
C ILE A 428 -25.96 -4.27 -2.68
N ASN A 429 -26.17 -3.71 -3.87
CA ASN A 429 -26.76 -4.42 -4.99
C ASN A 429 -25.74 -4.55 -6.11
N VAL A 430 -25.41 -5.78 -6.52
CA VAL A 430 -24.51 -6.07 -7.63
C VAL A 430 -25.29 -6.65 -8.78
N SER A 431 -25.26 -5.99 -9.93
CA SER A 431 -25.85 -6.48 -11.18
C SER A 431 -24.78 -7.22 -11.99
N VAL A 432 -25.11 -8.43 -12.41
CA VAL A 432 -24.28 -9.32 -13.24
C VAL A 432 -25.05 -9.54 -14.55
N PRO A 433 -24.50 -9.23 -15.73
CA PRO A 433 -25.13 -9.55 -17.00
C PRO A 433 -25.02 -11.04 -17.31
N ASP A 434 -25.77 -11.52 -18.31
CA ASP A 434 -25.54 -12.83 -18.91
C ASP A 434 -24.15 -12.92 -19.53
N TYR A 435 -23.43 -14.02 -19.35
CA TYR A 435 -22.08 -14.19 -19.91
C TYR A 435 -21.70 -15.66 -20.08
N ASP A 436 -20.73 -15.87 -20.97
CA ASP A 436 -20.07 -17.15 -21.16
C ASP A 436 -18.75 -17.21 -20.40
N VAL A 437 -18.52 -18.28 -19.64
CA VAL A 437 -17.25 -18.53 -18.96
C VAL A 437 -16.22 -18.98 -19.99
N LEU A 438 -15.08 -18.29 -20.09
CA LEU A 438 -13.99 -18.71 -20.97
C LEU A 438 -13.43 -20.07 -20.54
N ARG A 439 -13.36 -21.02 -21.45
CA ARG A 439 -12.95 -22.39 -21.18
C ARG A 439 -11.44 -22.52 -21.05
N ASN A 440 -11.01 -23.31 -20.09
CA ASN A 440 -9.60 -23.68 -19.90
C ASN A 440 -9.11 -24.71 -20.93
N LYS A 441 -10.03 -25.47 -21.46
CA LYS A 441 -9.86 -26.44 -22.53
C LYS A 441 -11.05 -26.33 -23.46
N LEU A 442 -10.82 -26.31 -24.77
CA LEU A 442 -11.91 -26.27 -25.76
C LEU A 442 -12.84 -27.47 -25.66
N SER A 443 -12.32 -28.63 -25.20
CA SER A 443 -13.08 -29.86 -24.95
C SER A 443 -13.99 -29.77 -23.69
N ALA A 444 -13.80 -28.76 -22.82
CA ALA A 444 -14.68 -28.57 -21.67
C ALA A 444 -16.06 -28.02 -22.11
N PRO A 445 -17.16 -28.41 -21.47
CA PRO A 445 -18.47 -27.87 -21.80
C PRO A 445 -18.47 -26.36 -21.59
N GLN A 446 -19.18 -25.63 -22.48
CA GLN A 446 -19.44 -24.21 -22.32
C GLN A 446 -20.39 -23.99 -21.14
N VAL A 447 -20.03 -23.10 -20.23
CA VAL A 447 -20.92 -22.68 -19.15
C VAL A 447 -21.45 -21.28 -19.50
N HIS A 448 -22.75 -21.20 -19.75
CA HIS A 448 -23.47 -19.94 -19.89
C HIS A 448 -24.11 -19.60 -18.56
N VAL A 449 -23.70 -18.49 -17.96
CA VAL A 449 -24.25 -18.02 -16.68
C VAL A 449 -25.33 -17.00 -16.95
N LYS A 450 -26.56 -17.33 -16.54
CA LYS A 450 -27.66 -16.37 -16.54
C LYS A 450 -27.40 -15.30 -15.49
N GLY A 451 -27.40 -14.07 -15.92
CA GLY A 451 -27.19 -12.91 -15.07
C GLY A 451 -28.34 -12.65 -14.10
N GLY A 452 -28.22 -11.60 -13.33
CA GLY A 452 -29.18 -11.22 -12.31
C GLY A 452 -28.64 -10.20 -11.33
N SER A 453 -29.26 -10.13 -10.16
CA SER A 453 -28.85 -9.22 -9.08
C SER A 453 -28.50 -9.98 -7.81
N LEU A 454 -27.35 -9.68 -7.24
CA LEU A 454 -26.91 -10.16 -5.94
C LEU A 454 -27.09 -9.03 -4.92
N ARG A 455 -27.81 -9.29 -3.83
CA ARG A 455 -28.09 -8.31 -2.78
C ARG A 455 -27.37 -8.71 -1.49
N TYR A 456 -26.66 -7.76 -0.90
CA TYR A 456 -25.92 -7.95 0.35
C TYR A 456 -26.31 -6.87 1.34
N ASN A 457 -26.72 -7.30 2.52
CA ASN A 457 -27.01 -6.44 3.66
C ASN A 457 -26.02 -6.79 4.77
N ASN A 458 -25.27 -5.81 5.25
CA ASN A 458 -24.28 -6.05 6.27
C ASN A 458 -24.28 -4.97 7.33
N LEU A 459 -24.45 -5.38 8.59
CA LEU A 459 -24.25 -4.54 9.76
C LEU A 459 -22.90 -4.89 10.37
N SER A 460 -22.04 -3.88 10.54
CA SER A 460 -20.74 -4.01 11.15
C SER A 460 -20.59 -3.07 12.34
N PHE A 461 -19.91 -3.53 13.39
CA PHE A 461 -19.68 -2.78 14.63
C PHE A 461 -18.20 -2.63 14.93
N ASN A 462 -17.89 -1.59 15.71
CA ASN A 462 -16.61 -1.45 16.39
C ASN A 462 -16.80 -0.91 17.80
N ILE A 463 -16.05 -1.46 18.75
CA ILE A 463 -16.04 -1.06 20.15
C ILE A 463 -14.58 -0.94 20.57
N GLY A 464 -14.22 0.16 21.23
CA GLY A 464 -12.87 0.37 21.72
C GLY A 464 -12.86 1.08 23.06
N LEU A 465 -11.93 0.68 23.92
CA LEU A 465 -11.65 1.32 25.18
C LEU A 465 -10.17 1.67 25.22
N SER A 466 -9.83 2.89 25.63
CA SER A 466 -8.45 3.30 25.88
C SER A 466 -8.31 4.13 27.14
N TYR A 467 -7.18 3.97 27.82
CA TYR A 467 -6.83 4.64 29.07
C TYR A 467 -5.51 5.38 28.89
N ASN A 468 -5.52 6.71 29.04
CA ASN A 468 -4.40 7.59 28.66
C ASN A 468 -3.92 8.49 29.79
N ARG A 469 -4.24 8.19 31.06
CA ARG A 469 -3.85 9.02 32.19
C ARG A 469 -2.33 9.13 32.35
N TYR A 470 -1.62 8.05 32.11
CA TYR A 470 -0.17 7.99 32.29
C TYR A 470 0.52 7.76 30.96
N PRO A 471 1.34 8.71 30.46
CA PRO A 471 2.05 8.53 29.18
C PRO A 471 2.91 7.27 29.09
N VAL A 472 3.44 6.80 30.24
CA VAL A 472 4.30 5.61 30.30
C VAL A 472 3.53 4.32 30.02
N PHE A 473 2.21 4.28 30.25
CA PHE A 473 1.39 3.10 30.00
C PHE A 473 -0.05 3.48 29.64
N GLN A 474 -0.39 3.35 28.39
CA GLN A 474 -1.69 3.69 27.81
C GLN A 474 -2.30 2.46 27.12
N PRO A 475 -2.94 1.56 27.90
CA PRO A 475 -3.53 0.34 27.37
C PRO A 475 -4.82 0.63 26.59
N PHE A 476 -5.10 -0.25 25.63
CA PHE A 476 -6.38 -0.29 24.93
C PHE A 476 -6.85 -1.72 24.68
N VAL A 477 -8.15 -1.86 24.52
CA VAL A 477 -8.79 -3.07 24.00
C VAL A 477 -9.79 -2.69 22.94
N ALA A 478 -9.92 -3.51 21.90
CA ALA A 478 -10.83 -3.24 20.80
C ALA A 478 -11.45 -4.52 20.23
N PHE A 479 -12.70 -4.38 19.84
CA PHE A 479 -13.40 -5.31 18.96
C PHE A 479 -13.83 -4.53 17.71
N SER A 480 -13.63 -5.13 16.54
CA SER A 480 -14.07 -4.52 15.28
C SER A 480 -14.41 -5.56 14.23
N GLN A 481 -15.38 -5.22 13.39
CA GLN A 481 -15.83 -6.06 12.29
C GLN A 481 -15.46 -5.43 10.96
N GLY A 482 -15.06 -6.26 10.00
CA GLY A 482 -14.87 -5.90 8.61
C GLY A 482 -15.69 -6.78 7.70
N PHE A 483 -15.97 -6.27 6.53
CA PHE A 483 -16.83 -6.91 5.54
C PHE A 483 -16.24 -6.72 4.15
N SER A 484 -16.38 -7.74 3.28
CA SER A 484 -16.02 -7.62 1.86
C SER A 484 -16.79 -8.60 0.98
N ILE A 485 -17.23 -8.14 -0.18
CA ILE A 485 -17.65 -8.99 -1.32
C ILE A 485 -16.39 -9.50 -2.03
N PHE A 486 -15.49 -10.12 -1.30
CA PHE A 486 -14.13 -10.40 -1.71
C PHE A 486 -14.02 -11.09 -3.07
N ASP A 487 -13.49 -10.34 -4.06
CA ASP A 487 -13.10 -10.82 -5.40
C ASP A 487 -14.19 -11.62 -6.13
N LEU A 488 -15.42 -11.11 -6.11
CA LEU A 488 -16.57 -11.72 -6.77
C LEU A 488 -16.26 -12.09 -8.23
N GLY A 489 -15.54 -11.25 -8.94
CA GLY A 489 -15.14 -11.50 -10.31
C GLY A 489 -14.29 -12.76 -10.51
N ARG A 490 -13.41 -13.12 -9.54
CA ARG A 490 -12.68 -14.40 -9.61
C ARG A 490 -13.61 -15.59 -9.42
N THR A 491 -14.61 -15.46 -8.57
CA THR A 491 -15.63 -16.49 -8.37
C THR A 491 -16.45 -16.69 -9.64
N LEU A 492 -16.93 -15.61 -10.24
CA LEU A 492 -17.77 -15.66 -11.45
C LEU A 492 -17.02 -16.17 -12.68
N ARG A 493 -15.77 -15.74 -12.92
CA ARG A 493 -14.98 -16.23 -14.07
C ARG A 493 -14.62 -17.73 -14.00
N ALA A 494 -14.75 -18.34 -12.83
CA ALA A 494 -14.50 -19.76 -12.60
C ALA A 494 -15.81 -20.53 -12.32
N ALA A 495 -16.97 -19.95 -12.66
CA ALA A 495 -18.27 -20.53 -12.41
C ALA A 495 -18.42 -21.88 -13.12
N LYS A 496 -19.02 -22.83 -12.39
CA LYS A 496 -19.36 -24.18 -12.89
C LYS A 496 -20.88 -24.37 -12.98
N ALA A 497 -21.65 -23.39 -12.50
CA ALA A 497 -23.10 -23.38 -12.52
C ALA A 497 -23.62 -22.33 -13.50
N ASP A 498 -24.81 -22.56 -14.02
CA ASP A 498 -25.51 -21.78 -15.03
C ASP A 498 -26.34 -20.63 -14.45
N VAL A 499 -26.53 -20.59 -13.13
CA VAL A 499 -27.32 -19.55 -12.42
C VAL A 499 -26.56 -19.06 -11.20
N LEU A 500 -26.74 -17.78 -10.87
CA LEU A 500 -26.01 -17.08 -9.78
C LEU A 500 -26.29 -17.70 -8.41
N GLU A 501 -27.49 -18.19 -8.17
CA GLU A 501 -27.92 -18.78 -6.89
C GLU A 501 -27.14 -20.05 -6.53
N LYS A 502 -26.59 -20.76 -7.53
CA LYS A 502 -25.75 -21.94 -7.34
C LYS A 502 -24.24 -21.62 -7.23
N ILE A 503 -23.87 -20.35 -7.35
CA ILE A 503 -22.49 -19.88 -7.22
C ILE A 503 -22.29 -19.32 -5.81
N SER A 504 -21.29 -19.77 -5.06
CA SER A 504 -20.97 -19.26 -3.73
C SER A 504 -20.46 -17.82 -3.80
N THR A 505 -21.37 -16.86 -3.62
CA THR A 505 -21.10 -15.42 -3.71
C THR A 505 -21.21 -14.69 -2.37
N GLU A 506 -21.40 -15.39 -1.25
CA GLU A 506 -21.60 -14.81 0.07
C GLU A 506 -20.41 -13.92 0.45
N PRO A 507 -20.66 -12.79 1.13
CA PRO A 507 -19.61 -11.90 1.57
C PRO A 507 -18.79 -12.49 2.71
N VAL A 508 -17.55 -12.07 2.81
CA VAL A 508 -16.65 -12.40 3.93
C VAL A 508 -16.85 -11.38 5.04
N LYS A 509 -17.19 -11.84 6.24
CA LYS A 509 -17.20 -11.04 7.46
C LYS A 509 -16.05 -11.49 8.37
N THR A 510 -15.35 -10.54 8.95
CA THR A 510 -14.20 -10.80 9.82
C THR A 510 -14.40 -10.08 11.15
N ASP A 511 -14.29 -10.82 12.23
CA ASP A 511 -14.24 -10.33 13.60
C ASP A 511 -12.77 -10.16 14.00
N ASN A 512 -12.42 -9.01 14.56
CA ASN A 512 -11.07 -8.69 15.03
C ASN A 512 -11.12 -8.30 16.51
N TYR A 513 -10.32 -8.97 17.31
CA TYR A 513 -10.10 -8.70 18.74
C TYR A 513 -8.65 -8.23 18.91
N GLU A 514 -8.45 -7.18 19.65
CA GLU A 514 -7.15 -6.59 19.84
C GLU A 514 -6.97 -6.09 21.27
N ILE A 515 -5.79 -6.32 21.82
CA ILE A 515 -5.31 -5.72 23.07
C ILE A 515 -3.91 -5.16 22.83
N GLY A 516 -3.66 -3.97 23.32
CA GLY A 516 -2.35 -3.34 23.13
C GLY A 516 -2.10 -2.21 24.11
N ALA A 517 -0.92 -1.63 24.00
CA ALA A 517 -0.55 -0.45 24.77
C ALA A 517 0.40 0.44 23.99
N TYR A 518 0.26 1.76 24.22
CA TYR A 518 1.23 2.79 23.86
C TYR A 518 2.00 3.21 25.12
N SER A 519 3.27 3.49 24.95
CA SER A 519 4.13 3.98 26.02
C SER A 519 4.99 5.11 25.48
N ASN A 520 5.00 6.25 26.16
CA ASN A 520 5.90 7.38 25.92
C ASN A 520 6.68 7.66 27.20
N ILE A 521 7.95 7.29 27.20
CA ILE A 521 8.85 7.43 28.34
C ILE A 521 9.65 8.71 28.16
N ASN A 522 9.32 9.75 28.92
CA ASN A 522 10.02 11.04 28.96
C ASN A 522 10.35 11.64 27.56
N ASN A 523 9.50 11.36 26.56
CA ASN A 523 9.65 11.79 25.17
C ASN A 523 10.91 11.32 24.43
N TRP A 524 11.77 10.52 25.07
CA TRP A 524 12.94 9.95 24.39
C TRP A 524 12.71 8.54 23.83
N LEU A 525 11.75 7.79 24.43
CA LEU A 525 11.44 6.41 24.01
C LEU A 525 9.93 6.24 23.87
N GLN A 526 9.49 5.85 22.69
CA GLN A 526 8.12 5.41 22.42
C GLN A 526 8.10 3.93 22.10
N ILE A 527 7.21 3.19 22.79
CA ILE A 527 7.00 1.75 22.54
C ILE A 527 5.52 1.54 22.26
N ASN A 528 5.22 0.74 21.25
CA ASN A 528 3.87 0.30 20.95
C ASN A 528 3.87 -1.22 20.84
N GLY A 529 2.91 -1.87 21.46
CA GLY A 529 2.76 -3.31 21.38
C GLY A 529 1.30 -3.70 21.27
N SER A 530 1.00 -4.72 20.47
CA SER A 530 -0.33 -5.30 20.42
C SER A 530 -0.30 -6.80 20.13
N PHE A 531 -1.28 -7.49 20.69
CA PHE A 531 -1.70 -8.83 20.32
C PHE A 531 -3.06 -8.73 19.64
N PHE A 532 -3.26 -9.48 18.58
CA PHE A 532 -4.54 -9.53 17.88
C PHE A 532 -4.96 -10.97 17.56
N TYR A 533 -6.26 -11.17 17.46
CA TYR A 533 -6.90 -12.39 16.99
C TYR A 533 -8.02 -12.03 16.03
N THR A 534 -8.02 -12.61 14.82
CA THR A 534 -9.09 -12.42 13.84
C THR A 534 -9.72 -13.75 13.48
N TYR A 535 -11.04 -13.74 13.32
CA TYR A 535 -11.83 -14.89 12.90
C TYR A 535 -12.74 -14.53 11.74
N SER A 536 -12.88 -15.43 10.78
CA SER A 536 -13.85 -15.34 9.69
C SER A 536 -14.49 -16.69 9.44
N LYS A 537 -15.81 -16.72 9.40
CA LYS A 537 -16.58 -17.93 9.10
C LYS A 537 -16.40 -18.38 7.66
N LEU A 538 -16.19 -17.43 6.73
CA LEU A 538 -15.86 -17.67 5.33
C LEU A 538 -14.49 -17.12 5.02
N GLY A 539 -13.68 -17.88 4.31
CA GLY A 539 -12.33 -17.49 3.95
C GLY A 539 -12.27 -16.39 2.89
N SER A 540 -11.18 -15.63 2.94
CA SER A 540 -10.74 -14.69 1.90
C SER A 540 -9.35 -15.04 1.37
N ASP A 541 -8.83 -16.23 1.67
CA ASP A 541 -7.58 -16.72 1.12
C ASP A 541 -7.79 -17.21 -0.31
N LEU A 542 -6.73 -17.23 -1.10
CA LEU A 542 -6.76 -17.69 -2.48
C LEU A 542 -6.07 -19.04 -2.58
N LYS A 543 -6.70 -19.98 -3.27
CA LYS A 543 -6.11 -21.26 -3.65
C LYS A 543 -6.15 -21.46 -5.17
N ILE A 544 -5.37 -22.40 -5.68
CA ILE A 544 -5.41 -22.78 -7.10
C ILE A 544 -6.28 -23.98 -7.31
N GLU A 545 -7.25 -23.86 -8.20
CA GLU A 545 -8.02 -24.96 -8.74
C GLU A 545 -7.94 -24.92 -10.27
N ASN A 546 -7.59 -26.05 -10.90
CA ASN A 546 -7.47 -26.16 -12.35
C ASN A 546 -6.60 -25.05 -13.00
N GLY A 547 -5.58 -24.57 -12.25
CA GLY A 547 -4.66 -23.54 -12.69
C GLY A 547 -5.15 -22.09 -12.58
N PHE A 548 -6.29 -21.85 -11.91
CA PHE A 548 -6.79 -20.50 -11.61
C PHE A 548 -6.81 -20.23 -10.12
N TRP A 549 -6.53 -18.98 -9.79
CA TRP A 549 -6.78 -18.48 -8.47
C TRP A 549 -8.30 -18.39 -8.23
N VAL A 550 -8.78 -19.08 -7.23
CA VAL A 550 -10.16 -19.05 -6.75
C VAL A 550 -10.19 -18.68 -5.27
N VAL A 551 -11.32 -18.15 -4.81
CA VAL A 551 -11.49 -17.78 -3.40
C VAL A 551 -11.73 -19.04 -2.57
N ASN A 552 -10.89 -19.23 -1.53
CA ASN A 552 -11.06 -20.31 -0.56
C ASN A 552 -12.10 -19.91 0.50
N ARG A 553 -13.24 -20.60 0.52
CA ARG A 553 -14.39 -20.30 1.40
C ARG A 553 -14.37 -21.05 2.75
N THR A 554 -13.20 -21.51 3.17
CA THR A 554 -13.02 -22.24 4.43
C THR A 554 -12.92 -21.28 5.61
N PRO A 555 -13.52 -21.57 6.79
CA PRO A 555 -13.34 -20.77 7.99
C PRO A 555 -11.86 -20.60 8.36
N GLN A 556 -11.48 -19.41 8.80
CA GLN A 556 -10.08 -19.08 9.05
C GLN A 556 -9.91 -18.19 10.29
N LYS A 557 -8.77 -18.36 10.95
CA LYS A 557 -8.31 -17.50 12.04
C LYS A 557 -6.87 -17.08 11.83
N VAL A 558 -6.55 -15.84 12.21
CA VAL A 558 -5.17 -15.31 12.21
C VAL A 558 -4.94 -14.65 13.57
N TYR A 559 -3.76 -14.87 14.14
CA TYR A 559 -3.35 -14.24 15.37
C TYR A 559 -1.87 -13.88 15.31
N GLY A 560 -1.46 -12.92 16.12
CA GLY A 560 -0.08 -12.47 16.09
C GLY A 560 0.25 -11.34 17.04
N ILE A 561 1.52 -10.96 17.02
CA ILE A 561 2.10 -9.92 17.86
C ILE A 561 2.79 -8.89 16.95
N GLU A 562 2.60 -7.63 17.27
CA GLU A 562 3.29 -6.50 16.66
C GLU A 562 3.90 -5.63 17.75
N LEU A 563 5.18 -5.29 17.58
CA LEU A 563 5.93 -4.43 18.49
C LEU A 563 6.65 -3.36 17.66
N SER A 564 6.70 -2.14 18.17
CA SER A 564 7.53 -1.08 17.61
C SER A 564 8.13 -0.26 18.74
N ALA A 565 9.37 0.19 18.55
CA ALA A 565 10.07 1.07 19.45
C ALA A 565 10.82 2.15 18.65
N ASP A 566 10.72 3.39 19.08
CA ASP A 566 11.40 4.56 18.54
C ASP A 566 12.08 5.30 19.68
N ALA A 567 13.40 5.48 19.60
CA ALA A 567 14.21 6.14 20.63
C ALA A 567 15.01 7.32 20.06
N GLN A 568 14.89 8.48 20.70
CA GLN A 568 15.76 9.63 20.49
C GLN A 568 16.93 9.50 21.48
N ILE A 569 18.01 8.83 21.07
CA ILE A 569 19.15 8.47 21.93
C ILE A 569 19.98 9.71 22.26
N LEU A 570 20.25 10.54 21.26
CA LEU A 570 20.90 11.84 21.35
C LEU A 570 20.14 12.85 20.50
N SER A 571 20.39 14.14 20.67
CA SER A 571 19.78 15.17 19.83
C SER A 571 19.97 14.96 18.33
N ASN A 572 21.06 14.30 17.92
CA ASN A 572 21.43 13.99 16.54
C ASN A 572 21.36 12.48 16.21
N LEU A 573 20.88 11.62 17.11
CA LEU A 573 20.83 10.17 16.93
C LEU A 573 19.46 9.62 17.31
N LYS A 574 18.70 9.12 16.34
CA LYS A 574 17.43 8.40 16.51
C LYS A 574 17.59 6.95 16.03
N ALA A 575 17.07 5.99 16.78
CA ALA A 575 16.98 4.60 16.36
C ALA A 575 15.58 4.06 16.57
N GLY A 576 15.21 3.05 15.81
CA GLY A 576 13.93 2.37 16.00
C GLY A 576 13.95 0.95 15.47
N ALA A 577 12.96 0.18 15.93
CA ALA A 577 12.77 -1.21 15.55
C ALA A 577 11.28 -1.56 15.47
N ASN A 578 10.94 -2.43 14.50
CA ASN A 578 9.61 -2.98 14.32
C ASN A 578 9.71 -4.50 14.22
N LEU A 579 9.00 -5.22 15.06
CA LEU A 579 8.91 -6.68 15.05
C LEU A 579 7.47 -7.10 14.79
N SER A 580 7.28 -8.13 13.97
CA SER A 580 5.97 -8.73 13.74
C SER A 580 6.08 -10.25 13.55
N TRP A 581 5.11 -10.96 14.11
CA TRP A 581 4.95 -12.39 13.94
C TRP A 581 3.48 -12.75 13.88
N PHE A 582 3.09 -13.58 12.89
CA PHE A 582 1.70 -13.99 12.67
C PHE A 582 1.61 -15.48 12.39
N GLU A 583 0.47 -16.07 12.77
CA GLU A 583 0.08 -17.41 12.36
C GLU A 583 -1.37 -17.42 11.88
N GLY A 584 -1.63 -18.18 10.81
CA GLY A 584 -2.96 -18.33 10.21
C GLY A 584 -3.34 -19.79 10.05
N LYS A 585 -4.56 -20.13 10.43
CA LYS A 585 -5.11 -21.47 10.37
C LYS A 585 -6.44 -21.50 9.66
N LEU A 586 -6.67 -22.58 8.89
CA LEU A 586 -7.94 -22.95 8.28
C LEU A 586 -8.57 -24.09 9.06
N LYS A 587 -9.88 -24.13 9.05
CA LYS A 587 -10.64 -25.26 9.61
C LYS A 587 -10.64 -26.40 8.58
N SER A 588 -10.15 -27.57 8.95
CA SER A 588 -10.15 -28.75 8.07
C SER A 588 -11.54 -29.35 7.90
N ALA A 589 -11.67 -30.33 7.03
CA ALA A 589 -12.91 -31.07 6.81
C ALA A 589 -13.34 -31.89 8.05
N SER A 590 -12.37 -32.30 8.91
CA SER A 590 -12.64 -32.92 10.22
C SER A 590 -13.21 -31.96 11.26
N GLY A 591 -13.13 -30.65 11.00
CA GLY A 591 -13.58 -29.62 11.91
C GLY A 591 -12.46 -29.03 12.79
N ASP A 592 -11.22 -29.47 12.61
CA ASP A 592 -10.05 -29.05 13.39
C ASP A 592 -9.33 -27.84 12.78
N TRP A 593 -8.56 -27.12 13.60
CA TRP A 593 -7.73 -26.00 13.19
C TRP A 593 -6.28 -26.45 12.92
N ASP A 594 -6.10 -27.43 12.06
CA ASP A 594 -4.84 -28.12 11.77
C ASP A 594 -4.16 -27.65 10.49
N THR A 595 -4.93 -27.14 9.53
CA THR A 595 -4.43 -26.69 8.23
C THR A 595 -3.91 -25.25 8.30
N TYR A 596 -2.74 -25.00 7.73
CA TYR A 596 -2.16 -23.65 7.64
C TYR A 596 -2.77 -22.83 6.51
N MET A 597 -2.90 -21.52 6.71
CA MET A 597 -3.15 -20.58 5.61
C MET A 597 -1.90 -20.45 4.73
N SER A 598 -2.14 -20.11 3.46
CA SER A 598 -1.09 -19.86 2.47
C SER A 598 -0.01 -18.90 2.99
N ASN A 599 1.26 -19.21 2.68
CA ASN A 599 2.40 -18.34 3.01
C ASN A 599 2.39 -17.01 2.20
N ILE A 600 1.54 -16.89 1.17
CA ILE A 600 1.29 -15.61 0.49
C ILE A 600 0.48 -14.68 1.40
N SER A 601 -0.53 -15.22 2.08
CA SER A 601 -1.39 -14.44 2.99
C SER A 601 -0.69 -14.18 4.33
N ILE A 602 -0.03 -15.19 4.90
CA ILE A 602 0.66 -15.09 6.19
C ILE A 602 2.17 -14.95 5.98
N PRO A 603 2.74 -13.74 6.12
CA PRO A 603 4.17 -13.52 5.92
C PRO A 603 5.00 -14.18 7.02
N ALA A 604 6.28 -14.43 6.72
CA ALA A 604 7.26 -14.82 7.72
C ALA A 604 7.48 -13.68 8.74
N ALA A 605 7.95 -14.02 9.95
CA ALA A 605 8.31 -13.03 10.95
C ALA A 605 9.28 -11.99 10.38
N LYS A 606 9.06 -10.72 10.70
CA LYS A 606 9.88 -9.61 10.18
C LYS A 606 10.37 -8.74 11.33
N LEU A 607 11.66 -8.42 11.29
CA LEU A 607 12.32 -7.39 12.11
C LEU A 607 12.88 -6.33 11.16
N ALA A 608 12.47 -5.09 11.34
CA ALA A 608 13.05 -3.94 10.65
C ALA A 608 13.63 -2.98 11.69
N MET A 609 14.88 -2.59 11.52
CA MET A 609 15.57 -1.64 12.39
C MET A 609 16.10 -0.48 11.57
N TYR A 610 16.20 0.68 12.17
CA TYR A 610 16.82 1.84 11.54
C TYR A 610 17.61 2.67 12.54
N VAL A 611 18.64 3.35 12.02
CA VAL A 611 19.41 4.36 12.74
C VAL A 611 19.50 5.60 11.87
N ASN A 612 19.03 6.73 12.40
CA ASN A 612 19.15 8.05 11.79
C ASN A 612 20.18 8.84 12.60
N TYR A 613 21.27 9.24 11.96
CA TYR A 613 22.36 9.96 12.58
C TYR A 613 22.72 11.23 11.78
N ALA A 614 22.88 12.33 12.47
CA ALA A 614 23.36 13.59 11.91
C ALA A 614 24.75 13.91 12.49
N PRO A 615 25.86 13.41 11.90
CA PRO A 615 27.20 13.54 12.46
C PRO A 615 27.65 14.99 12.63
N VAL A 616 27.29 15.84 11.67
CA VAL A 616 27.55 17.29 11.72
C VAL A 616 26.32 18.04 11.22
N LYS A 617 26.26 19.35 11.49
CA LYS A 617 25.16 20.22 11.06
C LYS A 617 24.88 20.05 9.55
N ASN A 618 23.59 19.96 9.20
CA ASN A 618 23.12 19.81 7.80
C ASN A 618 23.49 18.49 7.11
N THR A 619 24.06 17.50 7.79
CA THR A 619 24.26 16.16 7.22
C THR A 619 23.27 15.17 7.83
N TYR A 620 23.06 14.05 7.14
CA TYR A 620 22.28 12.93 7.67
C TYR A 620 22.78 11.62 7.10
N LEU A 621 22.71 10.60 7.94
CA LEU A 621 22.94 9.21 7.62
C LEU A 621 21.74 8.40 8.10
N ASN A 622 21.16 7.59 7.22
CA ASN A 622 20.14 6.63 7.57
C ASN A 622 20.64 5.23 7.21
N LEU A 623 20.72 4.35 8.19
CA LEU A 623 21.02 2.94 8.02
C LEU A 623 19.78 2.14 8.38
N GLN A 624 19.36 1.24 7.50
CA GLN A 624 18.20 0.38 7.71
C GLN A 624 18.58 -1.09 7.52
N TYR A 625 18.28 -1.91 8.51
CA TYR A 625 18.43 -3.36 8.46
C TYR A 625 17.07 -4.04 8.50
N ILE A 626 16.85 -5.00 7.60
CA ILE A 626 15.61 -5.77 7.53
C ILE A 626 15.95 -7.25 7.56
N HIS A 627 15.34 -7.93 8.51
CA HIS A 627 15.38 -9.39 8.62
C HIS A 627 13.98 -9.95 8.41
N THR A 628 13.84 -10.87 7.44
CA THR A 628 12.66 -11.71 7.28
C THR A 628 13.05 -13.14 7.65
N GLY A 629 12.31 -13.74 8.56
CA GLY A 629 12.56 -15.10 9.05
C GLY A 629 12.25 -16.18 8.01
N LYS A 630 12.58 -17.41 8.33
CA LYS A 630 12.15 -18.59 7.58
C LYS A 630 10.67 -18.90 7.89
N ARG A 631 9.89 -19.25 6.84
CA ARG A 631 8.57 -19.82 7.00
C ARG A 631 8.45 -21.10 6.17
N ASP A 632 8.17 -22.22 6.85
CA ASP A 632 8.15 -23.57 6.28
C ASP A 632 7.01 -24.33 6.97
N ARG A 633 5.80 -24.30 6.40
CA ARG A 633 4.58 -24.86 6.99
C ARG A 633 3.98 -26.01 6.21
N PHE A 634 4.44 -26.24 4.99
CA PHE A 634 3.88 -27.22 4.07
C PHE A 634 4.95 -28.21 3.66
N ALA A 635 4.53 -29.46 3.46
CA ALA A 635 5.38 -30.49 2.85
C ALA A 635 5.38 -30.33 1.33
N PRO A 636 6.49 -30.67 0.65
CA PRO A 636 6.50 -30.76 -0.81
C PRO A 636 5.52 -31.84 -1.29
N ASN A 637 4.96 -31.63 -2.48
CA ASN A 637 4.13 -32.63 -3.15
C ASN A 637 4.98 -33.82 -3.68
N ALA A 638 4.34 -34.83 -4.27
CA ALA A 638 5.01 -36.02 -4.80
C ALA A 638 6.09 -35.73 -5.87
N ALA A 639 6.02 -34.56 -6.53
CA ALA A 639 7.05 -34.14 -7.49
C ALA A 639 8.25 -33.41 -6.81
N GLY A 640 8.28 -33.34 -5.49
CA GLY A 640 9.30 -32.62 -4.73
C GLY A 640 9.20 -31.08 -4.84
N THR A 641 8.07 -30.57 -5.30
CA THR A 641 7.77 -29.15 -5.41
C THR A 641 6.63 -28.76 -4.47
N TYR A 642 6.26 -27.49 -4.45
CA TYR A 642 5.14 -26.99 -3.64
C TYR A 642 4.01 -26.51 -4.55
N ASN A 643 2.78 -26.52 -4.05
CA ASN A 643 1.69 -25.79 -4.68
C ASN A 643 1.91 -24.28 -4.56
N GLU A 644 1.27 -23.51 -5.43
CA GLU A 644 1.31 -22.05 -5.34
C GLU A 644 0.81 -21.58 -3.98
N GLY A 645 1.60 -20.73 -3.32
CA GLY A 645 1.30 -20.22 -1.98
C GLY A 645 1.79 -21.07 -0.82
N GLU A 646 2.24 -22.31 -1.06
CA GLU A 646 2.68 -23.25 -0.03
C GLU A 646 4.21 -23.38 0.04
N GLY A 647 4.94 -22.77 -0.88
CA GLY A 647 6.39 -22.81 -0.93
C GLY A 647 7.05 -22.36 0.36
N LYS A 648 8.28 -22.81 0.56
CA LYS A 648 9.12 -22.41 1.68
C LYS A 648 9.68 -21.01 1.45
N VAL A 649 9.54 -20.13 2.42
CA VAL A 649 10.19 -18.81 2.45
C VAL A 649 11.52 -18.94 3.20
N ASN A 650 12.62 -18.58 2.54
CA ASN A 650 13.95 -18.53 3.15
C ASN A 650 14.17 -17.23 3.91
N ARG A 651 15.19 -17.22 4.79
CA ARG A 651 15.62 -15.99 5.47
C ARG A 651 16.13 -14.97 4.47
N ILE A 652 15.81 -13.70 4.70
CA ILE A 652 16.29 -12.56 3.90
C ILE A 652 16.88 -11.53 4.87
N ASN A 653 18.10 -11.05 4.57
CA ASN A 653 18.76 -9.99 5.32
C ASN A 653 19.14 -8.89 4.36
N LEU A 654 18.61 -7.70 4.55
CA LEU A 654 18.89 -6.55 3.70
C LEU A 654 19.44 -5.39 4.54
N LEU A 655 20.43 -4.71 4.01
CA LEU A 655 20.98 -3.50 4.57
C LEU A 655 20.88 -2.39 3.53
N ASN A 656 20.24 -1.28 3.90
CA ASN A 656 20.11 -0.09 3.06
C ASN A 656 20.80 1.08 3.74
N LEU A 657 21.40 1.97 2.95
CA LEU A 657 22.09 3.15 3.42
C LEU A 657 21.64 4.38 2.62
N THR A 658 21.38 5.47 3.32
CA THR A 658 21.21 6.79 2.70
C THR A 658 22.09 7.79 3.43
N ALA A 659 22.88 8.54 2.70
CA ALA A 659 23.68 9.64 3.22
C ALA A 659 23.40 10.92 2.42
N GLY A 660 23.40 12.07 3.09
CA GLY A 660 23.15 13.32 2.38
C GLY A 660 23.56 14.57 3.16
N VAL A 661 23.53 15.69 2.43
CA VAL A 661 23.87 17.02 2.92
C VAL A 661 22.85 18.05 2.45
N ARG A 662 22.45 18.96 3.35
CA ARG A 662 21.55 20.08 3.06
C ARG A 662 22.37 21.37 3.00
N LEU A 663 22.43 21.97 1.83
CA LEU A 663 23.19 23.18 1.53
C LEU A 663 22.23 24.31 1.14
N LYS A 664 21.82 25.15 2.10
CA LYS A 664 20.78 26.20 1.87
C LYS A 664 19.54 25.61 1.18
N ALA A 665 19.35 25.93 -0.09
CA ALA A 665 18.22 25.46 -0.91
C ALA A 665 18.38 24.02 -1.47
N TRP A 666 19.58 23.45 -1.42
CA TRP A 666 19.90 22.14 -1.97
C TRP A 666 19.85 21.01 -0.92
N ASP A 667 19.29 19.87 -1.28
CA ASP A 667 19.44 18.58 -0.57
C ASP A 667 20.07 17.59 -1.56
N LEU A 668 21.31 17.20 -1.30
CA LEU A 668 22.06 16.24 -2.11
C LEU A 668 22.19 14.93 -1.34
N SER A 669 21.89 13.80 -1.96
CA SER A 669 21.96 12.51 -1.29
C SER A 669 22.37 11.37 -2.20
N LEU A 670 23.01 10.38 -1.58
CA LEU A 670 23.33 9.07 -2.14
C LEU A 670 22.58 8.01 -1.33
N ALA A 671 21.80 7.18 -1.99
CA ALA A 671 21.12 6.05 -1.39
C ALA A 671 21.60 4.75 -2.03
N VAL A 672 21.76 3.71 -1.22
CA VAL A 672 22.17 2.38 -1.66
C VAL A 672 21.19 1.37 -1.08
N SER A 673 20.41 0.74 -1.92
CA SER A 673 19.60 -0.43 -1.55
C SER A 673 20.43 -1.70 -1.68
N ASN A 674 20.15 -2.70 -0.83
CA ASN A 674 20.89 -3.96 -0.78
C ASN A 674 22.42 -3.71 -0.77
N LEU A 675 22.89 -2.96 0.22
CA LEU A 675 24.31 -2.49 0.34
C LEU A 675 25.31 -3.63 0.20
N LEU A 676 24.99 -4.80 0.74
CA LEU A 676 25.87 -5.97 0.72
C LEU A 676 25.80 -6.75 -0.60
N ASN A 677 24.98 -6.31 -1.57
CA ASN A 677 24.75 -7.00 -2.85
C ASN A 677 24.34 -8.47 -2.68
N TYR A 678 23.49 -8.75 -1.69
CA TYR A 678 23.02 -10.09 -1.40
C TYR A 678 22.08 -10.59 -2.50
N THR A 679 22.37 -11.77 -3.07
CA THR A 679 21.50 -12.43 -4.05
C THR A 679 20.42 -13.23 -3.30
N TYR A 680 19.15 -12.94 -3.55
CA TYR A 680 18.04 -13.54 -2.83
C TYR A 680 16.79 -13.64 -3.71
N TYR A 681 15.83 -14.46 -3.28
CA TYR A 681 14.49 -14.51 -3.84
C TYR A 681 13.51 -13.74 -2.96
N THR A 682 12.59 -12.98 -3.56
CA THR A 682 11.50 -12.38 -2.80
C THR A 682 10.56 -13.46 -2.25
N PRO A 683 9.82 -13.23 -1.15
CA PRO A 683 8.79 -14.16 -0.70
C PRO A 683 7.81 -14.54 -1.81
N SER A 684 7.38 -13.58 -2.61
CA SER A 684 6.47 -13.83 -3.74
C SER A 684 7.08 -14.77 -4.78
N SER A 685 8.34 -14.57 -5.17
CA SER A 685 9.04 -15.42 -6.14
C SER A 685 9.13 -16.88 -5.65
N MET A 686 9.42 -17.08 -4.35
CA MET A 686 9.46 -18.42 -3.74
C MET A 686 8.09 -19.10 -3.67
N LEU A 687 7.00 -18.32 -3.63
CA LEU A 687 5.65 -18.80 -3.38
C LEU A 687 4.80 -19.03 -4.64
N MET A 688 5.15 -18.38 -5.77
CA MET A 688 4.32 -18.47 -6.98
C MET A 688 4.41 -19.81 -7.69
N ALA A 689 5.40 -20.66 -7.36
CA ALA A 689 5.59 -22.02 -7.90
C ALA A 689 5.58 -22.09 -9.45
N ARG A 690 5.99 -21.01 -10.14
CA ARG A 690 6.01 -20.88 -11.60
C ARG A 690 7.42 -20.61 -12.09
N ASN A 691 7.85 -21.37 -13.08
CA ASN A 691 9.20 -21.28 -13.62
C ASN A 691 9.59 -19.86 -14.04
N ALA A 692 8.78 -19.17 -14.83
CA ALA A 692 9.08 -17.84 -15.34
C ALA A 692 8.99 -16.70 -14.27
N GLU A 693 8.38 -16.96 -13.11
CA GLU A 693 8.23 -16.04 -12.00
C GLU A 693 9.19 -16.37 -10.83
N TYR A 694 9.92 -17.50 -10.92
CA TYR A 694 10.96 -17.88 -9.97
C TYR A 694 12.25 -17.15 -10.33
N ALA A 695 12.35 -15.89 -9.93
CA ALA A 695 13.44 -14.99 -10.26
C ALA A 695 14.07 -14.39 -8.98
N HIS A 696 15.37 -14.06 -9.07
CA HIS A 696 16.03 -13.31 -8.01
C HIS A 696 15.37 -11.93 -7.81
N ALA A 697 15.61 -11.34 -6.67
CA ALA A 697 15.29 -9.94 -6.36
C ALA A 697 16.43 -9.02 -6.82
N ASP A 698 16.17 -7.70 -6.75
CA ASP A 698 17.14 -6.66 -7.10
C ASP A 698 18.43 -6.79 -6.30
N GLY A 699 19.55 -6.75 -6.99
CA GLY A 699 20.87 -6.58 -6.44
C GLY A 699 21.09 -5.17 -5.88
N ARG A 700 22.34 -4.80 -5.60
CA ARG A 700 22.67 -3.46 -5.10
C ARG A 700 22.35 -2.39 -6.14
N ASN A 701 21.44 -1.48 -5.77
CA ASN A 701 21.09 -0.32 -6.58
C ASN A 701 21.54 0.95 -5.86
N ILE A 702 22.11 1.89 -6.61
CA ILE A 702 22.63 3.15 -6.12
C ILE A 702 21.85 4.27 -6.77
N THR A 703 21.33 5.16 -5.96
CA THR A 703 20.55 6.33 -6.41
C THR A 703 21.20 7.60 -5.92
N PHE A 704 21.53 8.49 -6.82
CA PHE A 704 21.89 9.87 -6.52
C PHE A 704 20.68 10.76 -6.67
N THR A 705 20.43 11.64 -5.70
CA THR A 705 19.31 12.59 -5.74
C THR A 705 19.77 14.00 -5.41
N ALA A 706 19.37 14.97 -6.22
CA ALA A 706 19.53 16.39 -5.99
C ALA A 706 18.15 17.07 -5.95
N SER A 707 17.83 17.73 -4.85
CA SER A 707 16.60 18.50 -4.68
C SER A 707 16.91 19.96 -4.44
N PHE A 708 16.27 20.86 -5.18
CA PHE A 708 16.37 22.30 -5.03
C PHE A 708 15.04 22.90 -4.62
N ARG A 709 15.05 23.70 -3.55
CA ARG A 709 13.85 24.42 -3.03
C ARG A 709 14.00 25.91 -3.25
N TYR A 710 12.93 26.58 -3.68
CA TYR A 710 12.89 28.02 -3.96
C TYR A 710 11.57 28.67 -3.52
#